data_c6e553cf60d8b38b562c029c101998bb
#
_entry.id   c6e553cf60d8b38b562c029c101998bb
#
_cell.length_a   1.000
_cell.length_b   1.000
_cell.length_c   1.000
_cell.angle_alpha   90.00
_cell.angle_beta   90.00
_cell.angle_gamma   90.00
#
_symmetry.space_group_name_H-M   'P 1'
#
loop_
_entity.id
_entity.type
_entity.pdbx_description
1 polymer ?
#
loop_
_entity_poly.entity_id
_entity_poly.type
_entity_poly.pdbx_seq_one_letter_code
_entity_poly.pdbx_strand_id
1 'polypeptide(L)'
;MKNTISMKRAVQATICILVFLAVLLVWPMKLIRPWQYMGSVDKESRAITANEGAVLQQFIPVNDCLRSLSFYVYNEDTADIEGKTLYFRLFDANLNKLEYSVFSLSEENIPGLFTIPMRGEWKAGEVYYFSIECPGAELLLSMEDGLNVDILYGYRVYFTAKQYLLIGGCILLAGVLLLLAAELVFRKKDARKVSIGMLWRMPAGVLAAAGAIFAAYNVFPAKRLATETVDIIFYETGILLFLIFTWYCLFHKKEPVAERTLSLKECLSGLSDRLPDILQTVSFAGVMLGCVRYLNALSTFDQKSAGNITIACFALAILSGFAKEELFNVYQPVYIVLAAGAGIRYCVQQGADEESLILARGTAVAFALWGMVAVNVLYHLFLNIRRKRNIFKNISPVYSIMLLLLLAEFIRSRNGKQWPVTWACLWILFALRLLDRGGRRQYLRNFVNGVFLHFVGICIYAWLHRPFHFYTHTRYPGVFHTVTSSAVYDCFVLVLALAVFLVKYAGTKRISLCLKELWVFGLAGGFMLLTASRTGLYAAAVLAGLLIVVTSFTEFKDGILKALLRTGLLLLTLAGFFVGTFTACRIIPAVYNKPQTFEIEWFQDSIKEGEDWNSFRYITVRKFLAVFDAKLTYYDKEHTAQEDTVSETQEGVTGFSSPELTEEKEGIGGNADYTNGRMEIYKKYLSLLDWKGHKDVAVQGDNGKMIAHAHNAYIQVAYDFGIGAGIYFLLFCLVFGIRSIYYYSRHKGEKAGIVPVAVIGVFGICGLVEWVMLPYIPTGFALFFVLVLLMPKIKDTKDL
;
A
#
# COMPACT_ATOMS: atom_id res chain seq x y z
N MET A 1 -2.01 -36.66 -20.81
CA MET A 1 -0.53 -36.44 -20.80
C MET A 1 -0.05 -36.52 -19.37
N LYS A 2 1.02 -37.28 -19.09
CA LYS A 2 1.59 -37.38 -17.73
C LYS A 2 2.11 -36.00 -17.31
N ASN A 3 1.60 -35.41 -16.19
CA ASN A 3 2.02 -34.12 -15.66
C ASN A 3 3.45 -34.09 -15.09
N THR A 4 4.32 -34.96 -15.63
CA THR A 4 5.71 -35.09 -15.25
C THR A 4 6.62 -34.99 -16.47
N ILE A 5 7.73 -34.29 -16.30
CA ILE A 5 8.83 -34.17 -17.27
C ILE A 5 10.12 -34.68 -16.65
N SER A 6 11.11 -35.03 -17.44
CA SER A 6 12.42 -35.37 -16.89
C SER A 6 13.07 -34.11 -16.30
N MET A 7 13.87 -34.28 -15.24
CA MET A 7 14.62 -33.20 -14.60
C MET A 7 15.52 -32.48 -15.61
N LYS A 8 16.14 -33.25 -16.51
CA LYS A 8 16.94 -32.73 -17.62
C LYS A 8 16.15 -31.72 -18.47
N ARG A 9 14.93 -32.09 -18.94
CA ARG A 9 14.07 -31.19 -19.72
C ARG A 9 13.64 -29.95 -18.94
N ALA A 10 13.41 -30.08 -17.62
CA ALA A 10 13.09 -28.94 -16.77
C ALA A 10 14.26 -27.92 -16.68
N VAL A 11 15.49 -28.43 -16.53
CA VAL A 11 16.70 -27.59 -16.52
C VAL A 11 16.94 -26.96 -17.87
N GLN A 12 16.84 -27.73 -18.97
CA GLN A 12 16.99 -27.20 -20.32
C GLN A 12 15.97 -26.09 -20.61
N ALA A 13 14.70 -26.32 -20.27
CA ALA A 13 13.66 -25.28 -20.42
C ALA A 13 13.95 -24.02 -19.58
N THR A 14 14.47 -24.20 -18.34
CA THR A 14 14.91 -23.09 -17.49
C THR A 14 16.00 -22.25 -18.18
N ILE A 15 17.04 -22.90 -18.71
CA ILE A 15 18.11 -22.22 -19.44
C ILE A 15 17.55 -21.45 -20.65
N CYS A 16 16.69 -22.10 -21.46
CA CYS A 16 16.06 -21.43 -22.60
C CYS A 16 15.24 -20.20 -22.20
N ILE A 17 14.43 -20.29 -21.14
CA ILE A 17 13.63 -19.17 -20.63
C ILE A 17 14.53 -18.02 -20.16
N LEU A 18 15.59 -18.32 -19.37
CA LEU A 18 16.49 -17.30 -18.87
C LEU A 18 17.28 -16.62 -19.99
N VAL A 19 17.78 -17.40 -20.97
CA VAL A 19 18.46 -16.87 -22.15
C VAL A 19 17.52 -15.99 -22.97
N PHE A 20 16.28 -16.43 -23.19
CA PHE A 20 15.27 -15.64 -23.89
C PHE A 20 14.98 -14.31 -23.18
N LEU A 21 14.79 -14.34 -21.85
CA LEU A 21 14.60 -13.12 -21.05
C LEU A 21 15.83 -12.20 -21.12
N ALA A 22 17.04 -12.75 -21.00
CA ALA A 22 18.26 -11.97 -21.11
C ALA A 22 18.41 -11.29 -22.50
N VAL A 23 18.08 -12.02 -23.57
CA VAL A 23 18.06 -11.42 -24.92
C VAL A 23 17.02 -10.32 -25.03
N LEU A 24 15.80 -10.51 -24.51
CA LEU A 24 14.76 -9.49 -24.50
C LEU A 24 15.18 -8.21 -23.76
N LEU A 25 15.88 -8.34 -22.63
CA LEU A 25 16.39 -7.19 -21.87
C LEU A 25 17.43 -6.38 -22.65
N VAL A 26 18.22 -7.06 -23.50
CA VAL A 26 19.21 -6.43 -24.41
C VAL A 26 18.51 -5.84 -25.63
N TRP A 27 17.67 -6.64 -26.28
CA TRP A 27 16.93 -6.28 -27.49
C TRP A 27 15.58 -7.03 -27.54
N PRO A 28 14.42 -6.38 -27.72
CA PRO A 28 14.20 -4.97 -28.12
C PRO A 28 14.08 -3.98 -26.95
N MET A 29 14.05 -4.45 -25.66
CA MET A 29 13.79 -3.57 -24.52
C MET A 29 14.91 -2.55 -24.25
N LYS A 30 16.15 -2.82 -24.71
CA LYS A 30 17.31 -1.91 -24.57
C LYS A 30 17.50 -1.40 -23.13
N LEU A 31 17.22 -2.26 -22.13
CA LEU A 31 17.34 -1.90 -20.71
C LEU A 31 18.80 -1.86 -20.26
N ILE A 32 19.67 -2.63 -20.90
CA ILE A 32 21.12 -2.62 -20.63
C ILE A 32 21.73 -1.51 -21.48
N ARG A 33 22.28 -0.49 -20.80
CA ARG A 33 22.88 0.70 -21.43
C ARG A 33 24.23 0.95 -20.81
N PRO A 34 25.29 1.18 -21.61
CA PRO A 34 26.61 1.53 -21.06
C PRO A 34 26.62 2.94 -20.48
N TRP A 35 27.52 3.15 -19.53
CA TRP A 35 27.89 4.48 -19.10
C TRP A 35 28.88 5.08 -20.08
N GLN A 36 28.66 6.31 -20.48
CA GLN A 36 29.59 7.13 -21.21
C GLN A 36 29.81 8.39 -20.38
N TYR A 37 31.03 8.69 -20.08
CA TYR A 37 31.41 9.90 -19.37
C TYR A 37 32.00 10.91 -20.36
N MET A 38 31.60 12.18 -20.19
CA MET A 38 32.07 13.32 -20.99
C MET A 38 32.47 14.43 -20.02
N GLY A 39 33.51 15.18 -20.40
CA GLY A 39 34.17 16.13 -19.51
C GLY A 39 35.32 15.46 -18.75
N SER A 40 36.04 16.22 -18.02
CA SER A 40 37.12 15.78 -17.14
C SER A 40 36.95 16.45 -15.78
N VAL A 41 37.57 15.85 -14.79
CA VAL A 41 37.76 16.48 -13.49
C VAL A 41 39.24 16.49 -13.27
N ASP A 42 39.86 17.66 -13.44
CA ASP A 42 41.29 17.84 -13.22
C ASP A 42 41.56 18.00 -11.72
N LYS A 43 42.24 17.00 -11.16
CA LYS A 43 42.59 16.96 -9.73
C LYS A 43 43.70 17.92 -9.33
N GLU A 44 44.29 18.63 -10.26
CA GLU A 44 45.36 19.58 -9.99
C GLU A 44 44.88 21.03 -10.04
N SER A 45 43.81 21.31 -10.72
CA SER A 45 43.22 22.65 -10.86
C SER A 45 42.31 22.97 -9.66
N ARG A 46 42.60 24.05 -8.96
CA ARG A 46 41.91 24.44 -7.71
C ARG A 46 41.37 25.86 -7.80
N ALA A 47 40.18 26.08 -7.29
CA ALA A 47 39.60 27.41 -7.07
C ALA A 47 38.81 27.45 -5.79
N ILE A 48 38.73 28.63 -5.20
CA ILE A 48 37.97 28.88 -3.97
C ILE A 48 36.63 29.49 -4.31
N THR A 49 35.57 28.94 -3.69
CA THR A 49 34.26 29.56 -3.71
C THR A 49 34.06 30.37 -2.42
N ALA A 50 33.63 31.61 -2.52
CA ALA A 50 33.41 32.43 -1.33
C ALA A 50 32.29 31.89 -0.42
N ASN A 51 32.42 32.10 0.89
CA ASN A 51 31.52 31.65 1.93
C ASN A 51 30.04 32.10 1.75
N GLU A 52 29.80 33.21 1.07
CA GLU A 52 28.48 33.82 0.90
C GLU A 52 27.92 33.67 -0.53
N GLY A 53 28.68 33.02 -1.42
CA GLY A 53 28.32 32.89 -2.84
C GLY A 53 28.06 31.44 -3.26
N ALA A 54 26.96 31.25 -3.97
CA ALA A 54 26.73 30.01 -4.73
C ALA A 54 27.50 30.10 -6.06
N VAL A 55 28.22 29.05 -6.43
CA VAL A 55 28.67 28.91 -7.81
C VAL A 55 27.44 28.58 -8.67
N LEU A 56 27.10 29.47 -9.58
CA LEU A 56 26.03 29.25 -10.55
C LEU A 56 26.66 29.04 -11.93
N GLN A 57 26.48 27.88 -12.52
CA GLN A 57 27.06 27.52 -13.81
C GLN A 57 26.05 26.96 -14.77
N GLN A 58 26.15 27.37 -16.02
CA GLN A 58 25.38 26.84 -17.14
C GLN A 58 25.95 25.53 -17.64
N PHE A 59 25.07 24.60 -18.05
CA PHE A 59 25.47 23.43 -18.82
C PHE A 59 24.43 23.07 -19.87
N ILE A 60 24.85 22.37 -20.91
CA ILE A 60 24.02 21.93 -22.02
C ILE A 60 24.22 20.43 -22.20
N PRO A 61 23.20 19.58 -21.95
CA PRO A 61 23.30 18.15 -22.18
C PRO A 61 23.57 17.84 -23.67
N VAL A 62 24.50 16.96 -23.92
CA VAL A 62 24.87 16.54 -25.30
C VAL A 62 23.80 15.55 -25.83
N ASN A 63 23.16 14.80 -24.96
CA ASN A 63 22.06 13.91 -25.32
C ASN A 63 21.04 13.78 -24.17
N ASP A 64 19.85 13.27 -24.47
CA ASP A 64 18.72 13.11 -23.53
C ASP A 64 18.96 12.04 -22.45
N CYS A 65 20.09 11.37 -22.49
CA CYS A 65 20.41 10.25 -21.60
C CYS A 65 21.29 10.64 -20.41
N LEU A 66 21.36 11.92 -20.06
CA LEU A 66 22.10 12.39 -18.88
C LEU A 66 21.56 11.73 -17.61
N ARG A 67 22.45 11.20 -16.75
CA ARG A 67 22.09 10.48 -15.53
C ARG A 67 22.92 10.86 -14.31
N SER A 68 24.06 11.54 -14.50
CA SER A 68 24.82 12.07 -13.37
C SER A 68 25.64 13.28 -13.77
N LEU A 69 25.83 14.18 -12.81
CA LEU A 69 26.87 15.20 -12.81
C LEU A 69 27.82 14.90 -11.66
N SER A 70 29.12 15.02 -11.89
CA SER A 70 30.10 14.84 -10.82
C SER A 70 31.12 15.96 -10.83
N PHE A 71 31.50 16.44 -9.65
CA PHE A 71 32.55 17.45 -9.44
C PHE A 71 33.44 17.04 -8.26
N TYR A 72 34.61 17.59 -8.18
CA TYR A 72 35.59 17.24 -7.16
C TYR A 72 35.79 18.38 -6.16
N VAL A 73 35.80 18.02 -4.87
CA VAL A 73 36.11 18.93 -3.76
C VAL A 73 37.45 18.55 -3.20
N TYR A 74 38.34 19.53 -3.07
CA TYR A 74 39.73 19.32 -2.66
C TYR A 74 39.96 19.46 -1.17
N ASN A 75 39.40 20.39 -0.53
CA ASN A 75 39.68 20.83 0.85
C ASN A 75 40.53 19.84 1.69
N GLU A 76 41.83 20.13 1.78
CA GLU A 76 42.80 19.28 2.52
C GLU A 76 42.69 19.52 4.02
N ASP A 77 42.35 20.76 4.42
CA ASP A 77 42.01 21.09 5.80
C ASP A 77 40.53 20.92 6.01
N THR A 78 40.16 19.83 6.67
CA THR A 78 38.75 19.44 6.86
C THR A 78 38.13 20.08 8.10
N ALA A 79 38.96 20.70 8.99
CA ALA A 79 38.48 21.22 10.29
C ALA A 79 37.40 22.30 10.14
N ASP A 80 37.49 23.15 9.08
CA ASP A 80 36.50 24.22 8.84
C ASP A 80 35.23 23.77 8.12
N ILE A 81 35.24 22.59 7.50
CA ILE A 81 34.13 22.08 6.67
C ILE A 81 33.52 20.81 7.24
N GLU A 82 34.15 20.19 8.24
CA GLU A 82 33.56 19.00 8.88
C GLU A 82 32.18 19.28 9.49
N GLY A 83 31.21 18.43 9.18
CA GLY A 83 29.84 18.63 9.60
C GLY A 83 29.07 19.72 8.87
N LYS A 84 29.71 20.48 7.96
CA LYS A 84 29.01 21.44 7.08
C LYS A 84 28.22 20.72 6.01
N THR A 85 27.31 21.47 5.40
CA THR A 85 26.38 20.94 4.41
C THR A 85 26.61 21.57 3.05
N LEU A 86 26.89 20.73 2.05
CA LEU A 86 27.04 21.14 0.66
C LEU A 86 25.70 20.98 -0.05
N TYR A 87 25.22 22.06 -0.63
CA TYR A 87 23.98 22.13 -1.40
C TYR A 87 24.27 22.12 -2.90
N PHE A 88 23.61 21.24 -3.62
CA PHE A 88 23.61 21.26 -5.08
C PHE A 88 22.18 21.47 -5.56
N ARG A 89 21.94 22.51 -6.33
CA ARG A 89 20.64 22.83 -6.91
C ARG A 89 20.72 22.84 -8.42
N LEU A 90 19.64 22.44 -9.06
CA LEU A 90 19.53 22.36 -10.50
C LEU A 90 18.33 23.15 -10.98
N PHE A 91 18.49 23.88 -12.09
CA PHE A 91 17.49 24.79 -12.62
C PHE A 91 17.29 24.59 -14.12
N ASP A 92 16.08 24.92 -14.60
CA ASP A 92 15.81 25.06 -16.03
C ASP A 92 16.37 26.38 -16.60
N ALA A 93 16.13 26.63 -17.88
CA ALA A 93 16.54 27.87 -18.55
C ALA A 93 15.91 29.14 -17.97
N ASN A 94 14.79 29.02 -17.26
CA ASN A 94 14.07 30.11 -16.61
C ASN A 94 14.44 30.26 -15.12
N LEU A 95 15.44 29.51 -14.64
CA LEU A 95 15.86 29.42 -13.24
C LEU A 95 14.80 28.84 -12.30
N ASN A 96 13.85 28.07 -12.85
CA ASN A 96 12.97 27.29 -11.99
C ASN A 96 13.74 26.07 -11.47
N LYS A 97 13.62 25.82 -10.18
CA LYS A 97 14.30 24.70 -9.51
C LYS A 97 13.75 23.34 -9.97
N LEU A 98 14.61 22.51 -10.53
CA LEU A 98 14.28 21.18 -11.03
C LEU A 98 14.63 20.07 -10.04
N GLU A 99 15.85 20.14 -9.48
CA GLU A 99 16.38 19.11 -8.61
C GLU A 99 17.32 19.71 -7.56
N TYR A 100 17.52 18.95 -6.49
CA TYR A 100 18.27 19.41 -5.34
C TYR A 100 18.90 18.22 -4.61
N SER A 101 20.16 18.35 -4.24
CA SER A 101 20.90 17.33 -3.51
C SER A 101 21.73 17.98 -2.41
N VAL A 102 21.85 17.30 -1.29
CA VAL A 102 22.60 17.76 -0.13
C VAL A 102 23.59 16.68 0.30
N PHE A 103 24.76 17.09 0.67
CA PHE A 103 25.83 16.22 1.15
C PHE A 103 26.35 16.75 2.47
N SER A 104 26.45 15.90 3.47
CA SER A 104 27.20 16.20 4.68
C SER A 104 28.68 16.01 4.38
N LEU A 105 29.48 17.02 4.65
CA LEU A 105 30.93 16.99 4.46
C LEU A 105 31.61 16.37 5.69
N SER A 106 32.54 15.46 5.47
CA SER A 106 33.30 14.79 6.52
C SER A 106 34.69 14.43 6.04
N GLU A 107 35.63 14.18 6.94
CA GLU A 107 36.99 13.72 6.62
C GLU A 107 37.02 12.46 5.74
N GLU A 108 35.96 11.62 5.81
CA GLU A 108 35.90 10.40 5.01
C GLU A 108 35.57 10.65 3.53
N ASN A 109 34.92 11.78 3.21
CA ASN A 109 34.43 12.04 1.85
C ASN A 109 35.15 13.22 1.17
N ILE A 110 36.06 13.90 1.86
CA ILE A 110 36.88 15.00 1.36
C ILE A 110 38.37 14.67 1.60
N PRO A 111 39.24 14.89 0.62
CA PRO A 111 38.93 15.26 -0.77
C PRO A 111 38.23 14.15 -1.53
N GLY A 112 37.27 14.50 -2.40
CA GLY A 112 36.46 13.49 -3.06
C GLY A 112 35.61 13.94 -4.21
N LEU A 113 35.16 12.94 -4.99
CA LEU A 113 34.27 13.14 -6.13
C LEU A 113 32.80 13.04 -5.68
N PHE A 114 32.08 14.15 -5.75
CA PHE A 114 30.65 14.20 -5.48
C PHE A 114 29.87 13.93 -6.75
N THR A 115 29.02 12.93 -6.73
CA THR A 115 28.20 12.52 -7.88
C THR A 115 26.74 12.74 -7.60
N ILE A 116 26.11 13.58 -8.37
CA ILE A 116 24.69 13.92 -8.31
C ILE A 116 23.93 13.07 -9.34
N PRO A 117 23.01 12.21 -8.93
CA PRO A 117 22.18 11.47 -9.87
C PRO A 117 21.16 12.41 -10.52
N MET A 118 21.17 12.51 -11.82
CA MET A 118 20.26 13.30 -12.64
C MET A 118 19.02 12.48 -13.01
N ARG A 119 17.84 12.90 -12.59
CA ARG A 119 16.63 12.06 -12.63
C ARG A 119 15.56 12.52 -13.61
N GLY A 120 15.61 13.77 -14.04
CA GLY A 120 14.65 14.36 -14.97
C GLY A 120 14.76 13.80 -16.39
N GLU A 121 13.86 14.25 -17.25
CA GLU A 121 13.97 14.16 -18.69
C GLU A 121 14.80 15.36 -19.18
N TRP A 122 16.03 15.07 -19.60
CA TRP A 122 16.97 16.09 -20.07
C TRP A 122 16.92 16.13 -21.58
N LYS A 123 16.78 17.32 -22.14
CA LYS A 123 16.75 17.48 -23.58
C LYS A 123 18.11 17.98 -24.08
N ALA A 124 18.64 17.28 -25.08
CA ALA A 124 19.88 17.66 -25.72
C ALA A 124 19.77 19.06 -26.33
N GLY A 125 20.79 19.89 -26.09
CA GLY A 125 20.88 21.24 -26.64
C GLY A 125 20.04 22.31 -25.86
N GLU A 126 19.24 21.92 -24.88
CA GLU A 126 18.60 22.90 -23.97
C GLU A 126 19.56 23.34 -22.88
N VAL A 127 19.38 24.58 -22.43
CA VAL A 127 20.20 25.20 -21.39
C VAL A 127 19.66 24.87 -20.01
N TYR A 128 20.54 24.45 -19.13
CA TYR A 128 20.25 24.24 -17.72
C TYR A 128 21.32 24.91 -16.87
N TYR A 129 21.00 25.15 -15.60
CA TYR A 129 21.93 25.71 -14.63
C TYR A 129 22.03 24.81 -13.40
N PHE A 130 23.20 24.78 -12.77
CA PHE A 130 23.34 24.23 -11.44
C PHE A 130 24.02 25.24 -10.51
N SER A 131 23.74 25.11 -9.21
CA SER A 131 24.46 25.85 -8.19
C SER A 131 25.08 24.91 -7.18
N ILE A 132 26.29 25.25 -6.73
CA ILE A 132 26.99 24.59 -5.63
C ILE A 132 27.21 25.63 -4.53
N GLU A 133 26.81 25.30 -3.30
CA GLU A 133 26.86 26.21 -2.16
C GLU A 133 27.20 25.43 -0.89
N CYS A 134 28.05 26.02 -0.05
CA CYS A 134 28.37 25.52 1.29
C CYS A 134 28.34 26.68 2.29
N PRO A 135 27.16 26.97 2.91
CA PRO A 135 27.06 28.10 3.83
C PRO A 135 28.03 27.98 5.00
N GLY A 136 28.77 29.05 5.27
CA GLY A 136 29.70 29.15 6.37
C GLY A 136 31.02 28.37 6.21
N ALA A 137 31.36 27.98 4.99
CA ALA A 137 32.65 27.38 4.67
C ALA A 137 33.11 27.74 3.24
N GLU A 138 34.42 27.82 3.04
CA GLU A 138 35.01 27.96 1.71
C GLU A 138 35.20 26.57 1.09
N LEU A 139 34.83 26.42 -0.18
CA LEU A 139 35.03 25.19 -0.93
C LEU A 139 36.13 25.37 -1.95
N LEU A 140 37.06 24.42 -1.99
CA LEU A 140 38.03 24.27 -3.06
C LEU A 140 37.50 23.26 -4.08
N LEU A 141 37.12 23.75 -5.27
CA LEU A 141 36.57 22.93 -6.35
C LEU A 141 37.57 22.79 -7.50
N SER A 142 37.48 21.71 -8.27
CA SER A 142 38.16 21.60 -9.55
C SER A 142 37.53 22.56 -10.54
N MET A 143 38.36 23.34 -11.23
CA MET A 143 37.87 24.40 -12.12
C MET A 143 38.52 24.25 -13.50
N GLU A 144 37.69 24.40 -14.53
CA GLU A 144 38.11 24.52 -15.92
C GLU A 144 38.44 26.01 -16.22
N ASP A 145 39.64 26.28 -16.74
CA ASP A 145 40.09 27.63 -17.12
C ASP A 145 39.96 28.72 -16.02
N GLY A 146 39.88 28.33 -14.76
CA GLY A 146 39.75 29.20 -13.61
C GLY A 146 38.42 29.96 -13.47
N LEU A 147 37.42 29.64 -14.29
CA LEU A 147 36.08 30.30 -14.28
C LEU A 147 34.94 29.33 -14.05
N ASN A 148 35.01 28.13 -14.56
CA ASN A 148 33.95 27.14 -14.50
C ASN A 148 34.37 25.92 -13.69
N VAL A 149 33.46 25.34 -12.93
CA VAL A 149 33.71 24.08 -12.22
C VAL A 149 33.82 22.95 -13.23
N ASP A 150 34.84 22.13 -13.08
CA ASP A 150 35.03 20.92 -13.89
C ASP A 150 33.91 19.94 -13.58
N ILE A 151 33.16 19.56 -14.61
CA ILE A 151 32.05 18.63 -14.48
C ILE A 151 32.27 17.38 -15.33
N LEU A 152 32.13 16.24 -14.68
CA LEU A 152 32.06 14.96 -15.35
C LEU A 152 30.60 14.57 -15.57
N TYR A 153 30.17 14.58 -16.81
CA TYR A 153 28.80 14.24 -17.21
C TYR A 153 28.68 12.74 -17.45
N GLY A 154 27.79 12.06 -16.75
CA GLY A 154 27.50 10.63 -16.93
C GLY A 154 26.24 10.40 -17.73
N TYR A 155 26.37 9.79 -18.91
CA TYR A 155 25.27 9.43 -19.80
C TYR A 155 25.04 7.93 -19.83
N ARG A 156 23.76 7.50 -19.85
CA ARG A 156 23.35 6.11 -20.11
C ARG A 156 22.96 5.98 -21.60
N VAL A 157 23.93 5.82 -22.46
CA VAL A 157 23.72 5.80 -23.92
C VAL A 157 23.22 4.44 -24.40
N TYR A 158 22.60 4.42 -25.57
CA TYR A 158 22.27 3.17 -26.23
C TYR A 158 23.51 2.55 -26.88
N PHE A 159 23.57 1.23 -26.84
CA PHE A 159 24.57 0.51 -27.63
C PHE A 159 24.34 0.71 -29.14
N THR A 160 25.40 0.67 -29.92
CA THR A 160 25.27 0.56 -31.38
C THR A 160 24.65 -0.78 -31.77
N ALA A 161 24.07 -0.86 -32.96
CA ALA A 161 23.48 -2.10 -33.48
C ALA A 161 24.48 -3.28 -33.45
N LYS A 162 25.76 -3.02 -33.78
CA LYS A 162 26.83 -4.03 -33.70
C LYS A 162 27.08 -4.53 -32.29
N GLN A 163 27.09 -3.65 -31.30
CA GLN A 163 27.24 -4.01 -29.89
C GLN A 163 26.05 -4.82 -29.35
N TYR A 164 24.83 -4.44 -29.70
CA TYR A 164 23.65 -5.23 -29.34
C TYR A 164 23.68 -6.64 -29.92
N LEU A 165 24.08 -6.78 -31.20
CA LEU A 165 24.25 -8.08 -31.86
C LEU A 165 25.35 -8.91 -31.19
N LEU A 166 26.48 -8.30 -30.84
CA LEU A 166 27.57 -8.98 -30.15
C LEU A 166 27.12 -9.49 -28.77
N ILE A 167 26.50 -8.64 -27.95
CA ILE A 167 26.02 -9.00 -26.62
C ILE A 167 24.96 -10.12 -26.73
N GLY A 168 24.00 -9.98 -27.64
CA GLY A 168 22.99 -10.99 -27.90
C GLY A 168 23.61 -12.32 -28.33
N GLY A 169 24.62 -12.28 -29.21
CA GLY A 169 25.40 -13.45 -29.63
C GLY A 169 26.14 -14.12 -28.46
N CYS A 170 26.79 -13.34 -27.60
CA CYS A 170 27.45 -13.85 -26.39
C CYS A 170 26.45 -14.53 -25.43
N ILE A 171 25.29 -13.95 -25.22
CA ILE A 171 24.23 -14.52 -24.39
C ILE A 171 23.72 -15.84 -24.98
N LEU A 172 23.51 -15.89 -26.31
CA LEU A 172 23.08 -17.11 -26.97
C LEU A 172 24.17 -18.21 -26.91
N LEU A 173 25.43 -17.84 -27.13
CA LEU A 173 26.55 -18.78 -27.01
C LEU A 173 26.65 -19.34 -25.58
N ALA A 174 26.58 -18.50 -24.57
CA ALA A 174 26.55 -18.93 -23.16
C ALA A 174 25.37 -19.88 -22.90
N GLY A 175 24.20 -19.57 -23.44
CA GLY A 175 23.02 -20.45 -23.39
C GLY A 175 23.26 -21.82 -24.00
N VAL A 176 23.88 -21.90 -25.19
CA VAL A 176 24.26 -23.16 -25.85
C VAL A 176 25.24 -23.96 -24.99
N LEU A 177 26.28 -23.30 -24.45
CA LEU A 177 27.25 -23.96 -23.56
C LEU A 177 26.59 -24.52 -22.28
N LEU A 178 25.67 -23.77 -21.69
CA LEU A 178 24.90 -24.27 -20.53
C LEU A 178 23.98 -25.43 -20.89
N LEU A 179 23.38 -25.46 -22.08
CA LEU A 179 22.58 -26.58 -22.56
C LEU A 179 23.43 -27.81 -22.78
N LEU A 180 24.62 -27.68 -23.37
CA LEU A 180 25.57 -28.75 -23.52
C LEU A 180 26.07 -29.30 -22.18
N ALA A 181 26.38 -28.41 -21.22
CA ALA A 181 26.74 -28.82 -19.88
C ALA A 181 25.60 -29.57 -19.17
N ALA A 182 24.36 -29.11 -19.30
CA ALA A 182 23.18 -29.80 -18.80
C ALA A 182 23.02 -31.20 -19.44
N GLU A 183 23.30 -31.31 -20.77
CA GLU A 183 23.29 -32.61 -21.49
C GLU A 183 24.29 -33.56 -20.90
N LEU A 184 25.52 -33.13 -20.64
CA LEU A 184 26.59 -33.92 -20.06
C LEU A 184 26.30 -34.37 -18.61
N VAL A 185 25.84 -33.44 -17.78
CA VAL A 185 25.53 -33.69 -16.36
C VAL A 185 24.40 -34.71 -16.21
N PHE A 186 23.37 -34.61 -17.02
CA PHE A 186 22.18 -35.46 -16.94
C PHE A 186 22.24 -36.70 -17.83
N ARG A 187 23.36 -36.95 -18.53
CA ARG A 187 23.53 -38.10 -19.42
C ARG A 187 23.31 -39.47 -18.77
N LYS A 188 23.66 -39.59 -17.47
CA LYS A 188 23.53 -40.84 -16.69
C LYS A 188 22.35 -40.85 -15.68
N LYS A 189 21.60 -39.76 -15.51
CA LYS A 189 20.57 -39.59 -14.48
C LYS A 189 19.16 -39.31 -15.00
N ASP A 190 18.80 -39.85 -16.14
CA ASP A 190 17.53 -39.50 -16.85
C ASP A 190 16.25 -40.02 -16.19
N ALA A 191 16.35 -40.73 -15.05
CA ALA A 191 15.21 -41.39 -14.40
C ALA A 191 14.40 -40.49 -13.45
N ARG A 192 14.89 -39.28 -13.12
CA ARG A 192 14.19 -38.41 -12.15
C ARG A 192 13.10 -37.61 -12.82
N LYS A 193 11.84 -37.99 -12.62
CA LYS A 193 10.67 -37.24 -13.08
C LYS A 193 10.31 -36.15 -12.09
N VAL A 194 10.01 -34.95 -12.58
CA VAL A 194 9.55 -33.78 -11.83
C VAL A 194 8.20 -33.30 -12.36
N SER A 195 7.44 -32.60 -11.54
CA SER A 195 6.15 -32.04 -11.97
C SER A 195 6.34 -31.00 -13.07
N ILE A 196 5.37 -30.84 -13.97
CA ILE A 196 5.41 -29.85 -15.07
C ILE A 196 5.48 -28.41 -14.51
N GLY A 197 4.99 -28.18 -13.28
CA GLY A 197 5.11 -26.91 -12.59
C GLY A 197 6.55 -26.45 -12.33
N MET A 198 7.54 -27.35 -12.42
CA MET A 198 8.96 -26.98 -12.32
C MET A 198 9.44 -26.12 -13.50
N LEU A 199 8.75 -26.15 -14.64
CA LEU A 199 9.09 -25.32 -15.81
C LEU A 199 9.10 -23.81 -15.49
N TRP A 200 8.21 -23.34 -14.60
CA TRP A 200 8.18 -21.95 -14.19
C TRP A 200 8.83 -21.69 -12.82
N ARG A 201 8.82 -22.69 -11.91
CA ARG A 201 9.38 -22.56 -10.57
C ARG A 201 10.91 -22.46 -10.57
N MET A 202 11.57 -23.26 -11.41
CA MET A 202 13.03 -23.21 -11.50
C MET A 202 13.53 -21.85 -12.03
N PRO A 203 13.04 -21.32 -13.17
CA PRO A 203 13.46 -19.98 -13.60
C PRO A 203 13.11 -18.90 -12.56
N ALA A 204 11.92 -18.97 -11.94
CA ALA A 204 11.55 -18.02 -10.89
C ALA A 204 12.49 -18.08 -9.68
N GLY A 205 12.90 -19.29 -9.28
CA GLY A 205 13.88 -19.48 -8.19
C GLY A 205 15.27 -18.94 -8.52
N VAL A 206 15.72 -19.11 -9.75
CA VAL A 206 17.01 -18.55 -10.23
C VAL A 206 16.94 -17.03 -10.28
N LEU A 207 15.85 -16.46 -10.81
CA LEU A 207 15.66 -15.00 -10.86
C LEU A 207 15.57 -14.39 -9.44
N ALA A 208 14.91 -15.08 -8.50
CA ALA A 208 14.87 -14.64 -7.11
C ALA A 208 16.25 -14.64 -6.46
N ALA A 209 17.07 -15.67 -6.72
CA ALA A 209 18.44 -15.73 -6.23
C ALA A 209 19.33 -14.66 -6.87
N ALA A 210 19.24 -14.47 -8.19
CA ALA A 210 19.97 -13.41 -8.89
C ALA A 210 19.56 -12.01 -8.40
N GLY A 211 18.26 -11.78 -8.20
CA GLY A 211 17.75 -10.54 -7.62
C GLY A 211 18.24 -10.28 -6.19
N ALA A 212 18.30 -11.33 -5.35
CA ALA A 212 18.85 -11.23 -4.01
C ALA A 212 20.34 -10.91 -4.00
N ILE A 213 21.14 -11.57 -4.86
CA ILE A 213 22.57 -11.27 -5.03
C ILE A 213 22.78 -9.84 -5.51
N PHE A 214 21.99 -9.40 -6.49
CA PHE A 214 22.06 -8.02 -6.99
C PHE A 214 21.69 -7.00 -5.92
N ALA A 215 20.65 -7.26 -5.11
CA ALA A 215 20.26 -6.41 -4.01
C ALA A 215 21.37 -6.34 -2.94
N ALA A 216 21.92 -7.48 -2.53
CA ALA A 216 23.01 -7.55 -1.57
C ALA A 216 24.26 -6.82 -2.08
N TYR A 217 24.63 -6.98 -3.35
CA TYR A 217 25.73 -6.24 -3.96
C TYR A 217 25.53 -4.72 -3.91
N ASN A 218 24.31 -4.24 -4.10
CA ASN A 218 24.00 -2.81 -4.02
C ASN A 218 23.96 -2.27 -2.58
N VAL A 219 23.74 -3.11 -1.60
CA VAL A 219 23.86 -2.73 -0.17
C VAL A 219 25.32 -2.62 0.25
N PHE A 220 26.14 -3.61 -0.07
CA PHE A 220 27.51 -3.78 0.41
C PHE A 220 28.49 -2.66 0.02
N PRO A 221 28.60 -2.24 -1.25
CA PRO A 221 29.50 -1.15 -1.63
C PRO A 221 28.88 0.21 -1.46
N ALA A 222 27.62 0.25 -1.11
CA ALA A 222 26.87 1.47 -1.18
C ALA A 222 26.91 2.20 0.15
N LYS A 223 27.98 2.89 0.40
CA LYS A 223 28.00 4.11 1.22
C LYS A 223 26.74 4.99 1.03
N ARG A 224 25.89 4.67 0.05
CA ARG A 224 24.61 5.33 -0.28
C ARG A 224 23.38 4.72 0.37
N LEU A 225 23.37 3.42 0.75
CA LEU A 225 22.18 2.74 1.29
C LEU A 225 22.32 2.38 2.75
N ALA A 226 23.52 2.15 3.23
CA ALA A 226 23.79 1.81 4.62
C ALA A 226 25.10 2.45 5.04
N THR A 227 25.05 3.40 5.94
CA THR A 227 26.24 4.05 6.53
C THR A 227 26.73 3.31 7.76
N GLU A 228 25.83 2.61 8.44
CA GLU A 228 26.12 1.89 9.67
C GLU A 228 26.14 0.37 9.48
N THR A 229 27.01 -0.33 10.19
CA THR A 229 27.10 -1.81 10.18
C THR A 229 25.75 -2.46 10.56
N VAL A 230 24.99 -1.83 11.46
CA VAL A 230 23.66 -2.31 11.88
C VAL A 230 22.69 -2.34 10.70
N ASP A 231 22.69 -1.30 9.87
CA ASP A 231 21.85 -1.23 8.68
C ASP A 231 22.24 -2.30 7.67
N ILE A 232 23.55 -2.52 7.44
CA ILE A 232 24.04 -3.57 6.53
C ILE A 232 23.55 -4.93 6.98
N ILE A 233 23.76 -5.30 8.25
CA ILE A 233 23.32 -6.58 8.80
C ILE A 233 21.81 -6.73 8.69
N PHE A 234 21.06 -5.67 8.96
CA PHE A 234 19.60 -5.70 8.92
C PHE A 234 19.08 -5.93 7.50
N TYR A 235 19.60 -5.20 6.52
CA TYR A 235 19.20 -5.32 5.12
C TYR A 235 19.59 -6.68 4.52
N GLU A 236 20.82 -7.15 4.78
CA GLU A 236 21.26 -8.48 4.32
C GLU A 236 20.39 -9.60 4.93
N THR A 237 20.05 -9.48 6.21
CA THR A 237 19.09 -10.39 6.86
C THR A 237 17.73 -10.36 6.17
N GLY A 238 17.21 -9.19 5.83
CA GLY A 238 15.95 -9.03 5.12
C GLY A 238 15.96 -9.66 3.73
N ILE A 239 17.05 -9.47 2.97
CA ILE A 239 17.25 -10.07 1.65
C ILE A 239 17.29 -11.62 1.78
N LEU A 240 18.03 -12.14 2.75
CA LEU A 240 18.14 -13.58 2.99
C LEU A 240 16.79 -14.19 3.39
N LEU A 241 16.06 -13.58 4.30
CA LEU A 241 14.72 -14.02 4.71
C LEU A 241 13.76 -14.02 3.52
N PHE A 242 13.77 -12.99 2.70
CA PHE A 242 12.95 -12.93 1.50
C PHE A 242 13.29 -14.04 0.51
N LEU A 243 14.58 -14.30 0.29
CA LEU A 243 15.05 -15.39 -0.58
C LEU A 243 14.61 -16.75 -0.07
N ILE A 244 14.89 -17.07 1.21
CA ILE A 244 14.50 -18.36 1.85
C ILE A 244 13.00 -18.57 1.73
N PHE A 245 12.22 -17.54 2.04
CA PHE A 245 10.77 -17.65 2.00
C PHE A 245 10.24 -17.82 0.57
N THR A 246 10.78 -17.08 -0.40
CA THR A 246 10.43 -17.22 -1.82
C THR A 246 10.74 -18.65 -2.30
N TRP A 247 11.90 -19.17 -1.97
CA TRP A 247 12.28 -20.54 -2.32
C TRP A 247 11.40 -21.58 -1.64
N TYR A 248 11.05 -21.38 -0.38
CA TYR A 248 10.09 -22.25 0.30
C TYR A 248 8.74 -22.26 -0.44
N CYS A 249 8.20 -21.11 -0.80
CA CYS A 249 6.95 -21.04 -1.55
C CYS A 249 7.00 -21.70 -2.94
N LEU A 250 8.13 -21.57 -3.63
CA LEU A 250 8.33 -22.16 -4.95
C LEU A 250 8.51 -23.66 -4.90
N PHE A 251 9.31 -24.18 -3.96
CA PHE A 251 9.78 -25.57 -3.99
C PHE A 251 9.18 -26.46 -2.92
N HIS A 252 8.44 -25.90 -1.94
CA HIS A 252 7.76 -26.75 -0.97
C HIS A 252 6.82 -27.73 -1.68
N LYS A 253 6.96 -29.03 -1.34
CA LYS A 253 6.12 -30.10 -1.90
C LYS A 253 4.65 -29.83 -1.52
N LYS A 254 3.86 -29.34 -2.47
CA LYS A 254 2.41 -29.50 -2.39
C LYS A 254 2.12 -30.97 -2.62
N GLU A 255 1.35 -31.62 -1.73
CA GLU A 255 0.89 -32.97 -1.99
C GLU A 255 0.27 -33.05 -3.39
N PRO A 256 0.46 -34.17 -4.11
CA PRO A 256 -0.13 -34.34 -5.41
C PRO A 256 -1.66 -34.18 -5.25
N VAL A 257 -2.21 -33.09 -5.73
CA VAL A 257 -3.62 -33.06 -6.10
C VAL A 257 -3.78 -34.18 -7.09
N ALA A 258 -4.69 -35.12 -6.84
CA ALA A 258 -4.95 -36.27 -7.68
C ALA A 258 -4.80 -35.88 -9.15
N GLU A 259 -3.90 -36.57 -9.86
CA GLU A 259 -3.52 -36.25 -11.24
C GLU A 259 -4.75 -36.40 -12.16
N ARG A 260 -5.54 -35.33 -12.29
CA ARG A 260 -6.52 -35.19 -13.36
C ARG A 260 -5.79 -34.65 -14.58
N THR A 261 -5.70 -35.43 -15.62
CA THR A 261 -5.34 -34.98 -16.96
C THR A 261 -6.44 -34.03 -17.46
N LEU A 262 -6.26 -32.75 -17.28
CA LEU A 262 -7.19 -31.74 -17.81
C LEU A 262 -6.87 -31.52 -19.30
N SER A 263 -7.84 -31.77 -20.16
CA SER A 263 -7.80 -31.33 -21.56
C SER A 263 -7.88 -29.79 -21.60
N LEU A 264 -7.43 -29.17 -22.70
CA LEU A 264 -7.56 -27.71 -22.89
C LEU A 264 -9.03 -27.27 -22.74
N LYS A 265 -9.97 -28.09 -23.21
CA LYS A 265 -11.42 -27.86 -23.09
C LYS A 265 -11.88 -27.89 -21.63
N GLU A 266 -11.36 -28.79 -20.81
CA GLU A 266 -11.66 -28.85 -19.36
C GLU A 266 -10.99 -27.71 -18.59
N CYS A 267 -9.80 -27.25 -19.03
CA CYS A 267 -9.19 -26.03 -18.50
C CYS A 267 -10.02 -24.78 -18.81
N LEU A 268 -10.51 -24.63 -20.03
CA LEU A 268 -11.35 -23.51 -20.44
C LEU A 268 -12.73 -23.55 -19.79
N SER A 269 -13.37 -24.73 -19.67
CA SER A 269 -14.60 -24.87 -18.91
C SER A 269 -14.40 -24.57 -17.42
N GLY A 270 -13.35 -25.11 -16.81
CA GLY A 270 -13.00 -24.79 -15.42
C GLY A 270 -12.67 -23.32 -15.16
N LEU A 271 -12.14 -22.60 -16.16
CA LEU A 271 -11.95 -21.15 -16.07
C LEU A 271 -13.31 -20.42 -16.19
N SER A 272 -14.18 -20.87 -17.09
CA SER A 272 -15.54 -20.33 -17.25
C SER A 272 -16.33 -20.47 -15.95
N ASP A 273 -16.24 -21.60 -15.26
CA ASP A 273 -16.95 -21.86 -14.01
C ASP A 273 -16.44 -20.99 -12.85
N ARG A 274 -15.14 -20.60 -12.89
CA ARG A 274 -14.50 -19.73 -11.87
C ARG A 274 -14.57 -18.26 -12.20
N LEU A 275 -14.94 -17.91 -13.42
CA LEU A 275 -14.99 -16.52 -13.87
C LEU A 275 -15.84 -15.60 -12.99
N PRO A 276 -17.05 -16.00 -12.52
CA PRO A 276 -17.84 -15.19 -11.60
C PRO A 276 -17.11 -14.90 -10.27
N ASP A 277 -16.44 -15.90 -9.69
CA ASP A 277 -15.67 -15.72 -8.46
C ASP A 277 -14.46 -14.79 -8.67
N ILE A 278 -13.79 -14.90 -9.81
CA ILE A 278 -12.65 -14.05 -10.17
C ILE A 278 -13.13 -12.61 -10.36
N LEU A 279 -14.19 -12.41 -11.14
CA LEU A 279 -14.78 -11.08 -11.38
C LEU A 279 -15.23 -10.45 -10.06
N GLN A 280 -15.87 -11.21 -9.19
CA GLN A 280 -16.32 -10.72 -7.88
C GLN A 280 -15.13 -10.32 -7.00
N THR A 281 -14.07 -11.13 -6.99
CA THR A 281 -12.83 -10.84 -6.25
C THR A 281 -12.17 -9.56 -6.76
N VAL A 282 -12.01 -9.42 -8.08
CA VAL A 282 -11.42 -8.23 -8.70
C VAL A 282 -12.30 -7.00 -8.46
N SER A 283 -13.62 -7.16 -8.52
CA SER A 283 -14.56 -6.07 -8.21
C SER A 283 -14.43 -5.60 -6.76
N PHE A 284 -14.30 -6.50 -5.79
CA PHE A 284 -14.03 -6.11 -4.40
C PHE A 284 -12.65 -5.47 -4.22
N ALA A 285 -11.63 -5.90 -4.97
CA ALA A 285 -10.35 -5.19 -4.99
C ALA A 285 -10.51 -3.77 -5.55
N GLY A 286 -11.33 -3.58 -6.58
CA GLY A 286 -11.68 -2.26 -7.13
C GLY A 286 -12.46 -1.40 -6.13
N VAL A 287 -13.36 -1.97 -5.33
CA VAL A 287 -14.02 -1.26 -4.22
C VAL A 287 -12.98 -0.75 -3.24
N MET A 288 -12.04 -1.59 -2.81
CA MET A 288 -10.98 -1.18 -1.87
C MET A 288 -10.08 -0.11 -2.50
N LEU A 289 -9.75 -0.22 -3.79
CA LEU A 289 -8.98 0.80 -4.51
C LEU A 289 -9.69 2.16 -4.49
N GLY A 290 -10.98 2.21 -4.77
CA GLY A 290 -11.75 3.44 -4.71
C GLY A 290 -11.80 4.01 -3.29
N CYS A 291 -12.00 3.17 -2.26
CA CYS A 291 -12.00 3.58 -0.87
C CYS A 291 -10.64 4.14 -0.41
N VAL A 292 -9.53 3.46 -0.76
CA VAL A 292 -8.17 3.91 -0.40
C VAL A 292 -7.79 5.17 -1.16
N ARG A 293 -8.20 5.28 -2.43
CA ARG A 293 -7.93 6.48 -3.23
C ARG A 293 -8.57 7.73 -2.65
N TYR A 294 -9.71 7.59 -2.00
CA TYR A 294 -10.35 8.68 -1.27
C TYR A 294 -9.48 9.21 -0.11
N LEU A 295 -8.70 8.34 0.52
CA LEU A 295 -7.81 8.69 1.63
C LEU A 295 -6.37 8.99 1.15
N ASN A 296 -6.06 8.76 -0.12
CA ASN A 296 -4.72 8.86 -0.65
C ASN A 296 -4.35 10.31 -0.98
N ALA A 297 -3.26 10.78 -0.39
CA ALA A 297 -2.68 12.08 -0.65
C ALA A 297 -2.08 12.24 -2.07
N LEU A 298 -1.69 11.14 -2.72
CA LEU A 298 -1.14 11.13 -4.09
C LEU A 298 -2.22 11.21 -5.17
N SER A 299 -3.50 11.23 -4.81
CA SER A 299 -4.54 11.18 -5.82
C SER A 299 -4.79 12.56 -6.40
N THR A 300 -4.46 12.72 -7.67
CA THR A 300 -4.99 13.76 -8.54
C THR A 300 -6.48 13.57 -8.86
N PHE A 301 -7.06 12.42 -8.46
CA PHE A 301 -8.46 12.12 -8.67
C PHE A 301 -9.34 12.82 -7.63
N ASP A 302 -10.31 13.56 -8.10
CA ASP A 302 -11.38 14.12 -7.28
C ASP A 302 -12.07 13.03 -6.45
N GLN A 303 -12.50 13.38 -5.25
CA GLN A 303 -13.26 12.54 -4.33
C GLN A 303 -14.48 11.89 -5.00
N LYS A 304 -15.13 12.60 -5.93
CA LYS A 304 -16.28 12.09 -6.70
C LYS A 304 -15.87 10.94 -7.63
N SER A 305 -14.70 11.02 -8.27
CA SER A 305 -14.17 9.96 -9.13
C SER A 305 -13.87 8.69 -8.34
N ALA A 306 -13.27 8.82 -7.16
CA ALA A 306 -13.03 7.70 -6.25
C ALA A 306 -14.35 7.05 -5.78
N GLY A 307 -15.34 7.88 -5.44
CA GLY A 307 -16.70 7.43 -5.13
C GLY A 307 -17.35 6.65 -6.27
N ASN A 308 -17.24 7.13 -7.51
CA ASN A 308 -17.77 6.45 -8.70
C ASN A 308 -17.11 5.08 -8.91
N ILE A 309 -15.80 4.96 -8.72
CA ILE A 309 -15.07 3.68 -8.80
C ILE A 309 -15.62 2.72 -7.75
N THR A 310 -15.74 3.16 -6.50
CA THR A 310 -16.27 2.34 -5.40
C THR A 310 -17.67 1.84 -5.71
N ILE A 311 -18.55 2.72 -6.13
CA ILE A 311 -19.96 2.41 -6.45
C ILE A 311 -20.04 1.46 -7.64
N ALA A 312 -19.33 1.72 -8.74
CA ALA A 312 -19.32 0.89 -9.94
C ALA A 312 -18.78 -0.52 -9.65
N CYS A 313 -17.65 -0.63 -8.94
CA CYS A 313 -17.05 -1.91 -8.59
C CYS A 313 -17.94 -2.70 -7.63
N PHE A 314 -18.64 -2.04 -6.70
CA PHE A 314 -19.60 -2.71 -5.83
C PHE A 314 -20.80 -3.26 -6.63
N ALA A 315 -21.33 -2.51 -7.60
CA ALA A 315 -22.36 -3.02 -8.52
C ALA A 315 -21.88 -4.26 -9.30
N LEU A 316 -20.65 -4.22 -9.84
CA LEU A 316 -20.04 -5.35 -10.54
C LEU A 316 -19.86 -6.57 -9.62
N ALA A 317 -19.48 -6.38 -8.35
CA ALA A 317 -19.38 -7.45 -7.38
C ALA A 317 -20.75 -8.14 -7.15
N ILE A 318 -21.84 -7.37 -7.19
CA ILE A 318 -23.19 -7.93 -7.06
C ILE A 318 -23.64 -8.61 -8.36
N LEU A 319 -23.42 -7.96 -9.51
CA LEU A 319 -23.78 -8.50 -10.82
C LEU A 319 -23.06 -9.82 -11.12
N SER A 320 -21.80 -9.94 -10.76
CA SER A 320 -21.04 -11.18 -10.91
C SER A 320 -21.56 -12.36 -10.09
N GLY A 321 -22.42 -12.12 -9.11
CA GLY A 321 -23.12 -13.16 -8.35
C GLY A 321 -24.42 -13.65 -8.99
N PHE A 322 -24.85 -13.08 -10.14
CA PHE A 322 -26.02 -13.57 -10.87
C PHE A 322 -25.63 -14.63 -11.90
N ALA A 323 -26.52 -15.60 -12.18
CA ALA A 323 -26.36 -16.51 -13.29
C ALA A 323 -26.51 -15.79 -14.64
N LYS A 324 -25.91 -16.32 -15.68
CA LYS A 324 -25.94 -15.68 -17.02
C LYS A 324 -27.36 -15.47 -17.53
N GLU A 325 -28.23 -16.45 -17.34
CA GLU A 325 -29.63 -16.40 -17.72
C GLU A 325 -30.42 -15.34 -16.95
N GLU A 326 -29.97 -15.01 -15.75
CA GLU A 326 -30.58 -13.98 -14.91
C GLU A 326 -30.13 -12.58 -15.32
N LEU A 327 -28.86 -12.41 -15.70
CA LEU A 327 -28.33 -11.14 -16.17
C LEU A 327 -28.97 -10.68 -17.48
N PHE A 328 -29.32 -11.62 -18.35
CA PHE A 328 -29.90 -11.35 -19.70
C PHE A 328 -31.41 -11.58 -19.74
N ASN A 329 -32.14 -11.15 -18.70
CA ASN A 329 -33.58 -11.15 -18.75
C ASN A 329 -34.14 -10.11 -19.77
N VAL A 330 -35.38 -10.25 -20.17
CA VAL A 330 -36.02 -9.43 -21.24
C VAL A 330 -35.96 -7.92 -20.96
N TYR A 331 -35.89 -7.48 -19.71
CA TYR A 331 -35.88 -6.07 -19.36
C TYR A 331 -34.48 -5.44 -19.38
N GLN A 332 -33.41 -6.22 -19.28
CA GLN A 332 -32.04 -5.70 -19.26
C GLN A 332 -31.63 -5.01 -20.57
N PRO A 333 -31.87 -5.58 -21.77
CA PRO A 333 -31.52 -4.88 -23.00
C PRO A 333 -32.22 -3.54 -23.15
N VAL A 334 -33.50 -3.46 -22.80
CA VAL A 334 -34.27 -2.21 -22.81
C VAL A 334 -33.66 -1.20 -21.83
N TYR A 335 -33.37 -1.64 -20.62
CA TYR A 335 -32.74 -0.80 -19.63
C TYR A 335 -31.37 -0.28 -20.10
N ILE A 336 -30.50 -1.14 -20.66
CA ILE A 336 -29.17 -0.75 -21.14
C ILE A 336 -29.26 0.36 -22.21
N VAL A 337 -30.19 0.24 -23.16
CA VAL A 337 -30.41 1.26 -24.19
C VAL A 337 -30.86 2.59 -23.56
N LEU A 338 -31.82 2.55 -22.64
CA LEU A 338 -32.30 3.75 -21.95
C LEU A 338 -31.20 4.38 -21.07
N ALA A 339 -30.44 3.56 -20.35
CA ALA A 339 -29.32 4.03 -19.52
C ALA A 339 -28.20 4.65 -20.37
N ALA A 340 -27.90 4.05 -21.54
CA ALA A 340 -26.93 4.62 -22.48
C ALA A 340 -27.38 5.99 -23.00
N GLY A 341 -28.63 6.11 -23.42
CA GLY A 341 -29.21 7.39 -23.86
C GLY A 341 -29.20 8.47 -22.77
N ALA A 342 -29.64 8.10 -21.56
CA ALA A 342 -29.62 8.99 -20.41
C ALA A 342 -28.19 9.38 -20.00
N GLY A 343 -27.25 8.44 -20.03
CA GLY A 343 -25.83 8.69 -19.72
C GLY A 343 -25.18 9.62 -20.74
N ILE A 344 -25.43 9.43 -22.03
CA ILE A 344 -24.93 10.34 -23.07
C ILE A 344 -25.48 11.76 -22.86
N ARG A 345 -26.80 11.89 -22.64
CA ARG A 345 -27.42 13.18 -22.34
C ARG A 345 -26.82 13.84 -21.10
N TYR A 346 -26.61 13.08 -20.04
CA TYR A 346 -25.98 13.57 -18.81
C TYR A 346 -24.55 14.08 -19.08
N CYS A 347 -23.73 13.32 -19.79
CA CYS A 347 -22.37 13.71 -20.15
C CYS A 347 -22.34 14.98 -20.99
N VAL A 348 -23.25 15.15 -21.96
CA VAL A 348 -23.36 16.38 -22.78
C VAL A 348 -23.77 17.58 -21.93
N GLN A 349 -24.62 17.40 -20.93
CA GLN A 349 -25.07 18.49 -20.05
C GLN A 349 -24.01 18.92 -19.02
N GLN A 350 -23.19 17.98 -18.53
CA GLN A 350 -22.24 18.22 -17.45
C GLN A 350 -20.80 18.38 -17.93
N GLY A 351 -20.45 17.94 -19.13
CA GLY A 351 -19.10 17.94 -19.65
C GLY A 351 -18.73 19.26 -20.34
N ALA A 352 -18.60 20.35 -19.57
CA ALA A 352 -18.15 21.64 -20.09
C ALA A 352 -16.65 21.66 -20.45
N ASP A 353 -15.85 20.83 -19.78
CA ASP A 353 -14.42 20.62 -19.94
C ASP A 353 -14.08 19.13 -19.86
N GLU A 354 -12.83 18.76 -20.15
CA GLU A 354 -12.39 17.35 -20.18
C GLU A 354 -12.52 16.66 -18.82
N GLU A 355 -12.18 17.34 -17.73
CA GLU A 355 -12.24 16.83 -16.37
C GLU A 355 -13.69 16.57 -15.94
N SER A 356 -14.56 17.53 -16.15
CA SER A 356 -16.01 17.39 -15.91
C SER A 356 -16.63 16.28 -16.73
N LEU A 357 -16.18 16.11 -17.97
CA LEU A 357 -16.64 15.03 -18.85
C LEU A 357 -16.20 13.64 -18.36
N ILE A 358 -14.96 13.47 -17.88
CA ILE A 358 -14.45 12.23 -17.28
C ILE A 358 -15.28 11.88 -16.03
N LEU A 359 -15.52 12.86 -15.18
CA LEU A 359 -16.33 12.68 -13.98
C LEU A 359 -17.78 12.28 -14.31
N ALA A 360 -18.40 12.97 -15.28
CA ALA A 360 -19.76 12.68 -15.73
C ALA A 360 -19.88 11.25 -16.31
N ARG A 361 -18.90 10.82 -17.11
CA ARG A 361 -18.82 9.44 -17.64
C ARG A 361 -18.73 8.42 -16.51
N GLY A 362 -17.85 8.65 -15.52
CA GLY A 362 -17.72 7.77 -14.35
C GLY A 362 -19.03 7.65 -13.57
N THR A 363 -19.72 8.76 -13.34
CA THR A 363 -21.03 8.81 -12.67
C THR A 363 -22.09 8.04 -13.46
N ALA A 364 -22.19 8.28 -14.76
CA ALA A 364 -23.16 7.62 -15.63
C ALA A 364 -22.97 6.08 -15.62
N VAL A 365 -21.73 5.62 -15.74
CA VAL A 365 -21.38 4.18 -15.69
C VAL A 365 -21.74 3.57 -14.33
N ALA A 366 -21.40 4.24 -13.23
CA ALA A 366 -21.68 3.75 -11.89
C ALA A 366 -23.21 3.56 -11.68
N PHE A 367 -24.00 4.57 -12.04
CA PHE A 367 -25.47 4.48 -11.93
C PHE A 367 -26.10 3.51 -12.92
N ALA A 368 -25.56 3.38 -14.13
CA ALA A 368 -26.02 2.38 -15.10
C ALA A 368 -25.85 0.95 -14.56
N LEU A 369 -24.69 0.64 -13.97
CA LEU A 369 -24.44 -0.67 -13.35
C LEU A 369 -25.37 -0.95 -12.16
N TRP A 370 -25.65 0.04 -11.32
CA TRP A 370 -26.60 -0.12 -10.23
C TRP A 370 -28.03 -0.26 -10.71
N GLY A 371 -28.40 0.40 -11.79
CA GLY A 371 -29.69 0.20 -12.42
C GLY A 371 -29.85 -1.22 -12.98
N MET A 372 -28.77 -1.82 -13.53
CA MET A 372 -28.77 -3.24 -13.91
C MET A 372 -29.02 -4.15 -12.70
N VAL A 373 -28.39 -3.86 -11.55
CA VAL A 373 -28.70 -4.56 -10.29
C VAL A 373 -30.16 -4.40 -9.92
N ALA A 374 -30.68 -3.16 -9.95
CA ALA A 374 -32.06 -2.87 -9.57
C ALA A 374 -33.08 -3.60 -10.47
N VAL A 375 -32.88 -3.55 -11.80
CA VAL A 375 -33.76 -4.27 -12.76
C VAL A 375 -33.79 -5.76 -12.46
N ASN A 376 -32.63 -6.39 -12.22
CA ASN A 376 -32.60 -7.81 -11.88
C ASN A 376 -33.27 -8.11 -10.56
N VAL A 377 -32.97 -7.38 -9.50
CA VAL A 377 -33.54 -7.59 -8.18
C VAL A 377 -35.03 -7.40 -8.22
N LEU A 378 -35.55 -6.33 -8.83
CA LEU A 378 -36.98 -6.05 -8.92
C LEU A 378 -37.72 -7.07 -9.79
N TYR A 379 -37.13 -7.51 -10.91
CA TYR A 379 -37.69 -8.57 -11.74
C TYR A 379 -37.87 -9.87 -10.95
N HIS A 380 -36.88 -10.29 -10.22
CA HIS A 380 -36.96 -11.51 -9.41
C HIS A 380 -37.92 -11.36 -8.21
N LEU A 381 -37.97 -10.18 -7.59
CA LEU A 381 -38.99 -9.88 -6.58
C LEU A 381 -40.37 -10.01 -7.13
N PHE A 382 -40.65 -9.43 -8.32
CA PHE A 382 -41.93 -9.55 -9.00
C PHE A 382 -42.30 -11.00 -9.30
N LEU A 383 -41.34 -11.80 -9.84
CA LEU A 383 -41.58 -13.23 -10.08
C LEU A 383 -41.89 -14.02 -8.79
N ASN A 384 -41.19 -13.69 -7.69
CA ASN A 384 -41.46 -14.35 -6.40
C ASN A 384 -42.85 -13.99 -5.85
N ILE A 385 -43.25 -12.71 -5.98
CA ILE A 385 -44.60 -12.26 -5.58
C ILE A 385 -45.66 -12.99 -6.43
N ARG A 386 -45.49 -13.01 -7.75
CA ARG A 386 -46.40 -13.71 -8.67
C ARG A 386 -46.53 -15.21 -8.34
N ARG A 387 -45.43 -15.84 -7.92
CA ARG A 387 -45.38 -17.25 -7.54
C ARG A 387 -45.79 -17.48 -6.07
N LYS A 388 -46.31 -16.45 -5.37
CA LYS A 388 -46.69 -16.48 -3.95
C LYS A 388 -45.55 -16.97 -3.01
N ARG A 389 -44.29 -16.79 -3.43
CA ARG A 389 -43.14 -17.13 -2.60
C ARG A 389 -42.85 -15.97 -1.65
N ASN A 390 -42.84 -16.22 -0.36
CA ASN A 390 -42.54 -15.21 0.64
C ASN A 390 -41.01 -15.16 0.88
N ILE A 391 -40.30 -14.27 0.15
CA ILE A 391 -38.88 -14.01 0.36
C ILE A 391 -38.60 -13.40 1.75
N PHE A 392 -39.53 -12.60 2.27
CA PHE A 392 -39.40 -11.96 3.57
C PHE A 392 -39.42 -12.94 4.75
N LYS A 393 -39.80 -14.21 4.53
CA LYS A 393 -39.69 -15.29 5.53
C LYS A 393 -38.23 -15.48 6.00
N ASN A 394 -37.25 -15.13 5.15
CA ASN A 394 -35.83 -15.25 5.46
C ASN A 394 -35.23 -14.01 6.14
N ILE A 395 -35.98 -12.94 6.32
CA ILE A 395 -35.55 -11.75 7.05
C ILE A 395 -35.60 -12.01 8.57
N SER A 396 -34.61 -11.46 9.28
CA SER A 396 -34.69 -11.24 10.71
C SER A 396 -35.31 -9.86 10.96
N PRO A 397 -36.55 -9.72 11.40
CA PRO A 397 -37.24 -8.42 11.45
C PRO A 397 -36.47 -7.40 12.31
N VAL A 398 -36.01 -7.82 13.49
CA VAL A 398 -35.33 -6.95 14.44
C VAL A 398 -34.11 -6.28 13.81
N TYR A 399 -33.22 -7.07 13.18
CA TYR A 399 -31.98 -6.54 12.62
C TYR A 399 -32.24 -5.66 11.39
N SER A 400 -33.23 -5.99 10.58
CA SER A 400 -33.62 -5.19 9.42
C SER A 400 -34.20 -3.85 9.84
N ILE A 401 -35.09 -3.85 10.85
CA ILE A 401 -35.66 -2.63 11.41
C ILE A 401 -34.58 -1.75 12.00
N MET A 402 -33.64 -2.33 12.75
CA MET A 402 -32.50 -1.55 13.31
C MET A 402 -31.69 -0.87 12.22
N LEU A 403 -31.36 -1.57 11.12
CA LEU A 403 -30.61 -0.95 10.00
C LEU A 403 -31.42 0.16 9.34
N LEU A 404 -32.69 -0.08 9.08
CA LEU A 404 -33.58 0.92 8.46
C LEU A 404 -33.77 2.15 9.34
N LEU A 405 -33.86 1.99 10.66
CA LEU A 405 -33.92 3.11 11.59
C LEU A 405 -32.63 3.93 11.59
N LEU A 406 -31.47 3.26 11.59
CA LEU A 406 -30.18 3.95 11.49
C LEU A 406 -30.06 4.75 10.20
N LEU A 407 -30.43 4.14 9.06
CA LEU A 407 -30.44 4.81 7.76
C LEU A 407 -31.42 5.98 7.72
N ALA A 408 -32.60 5.83 8.34
CA ALA A 408 -33.59 6.89 8.45
C ALA A 408 -33.07 8.08 9.27
N GLU A 409 -32.36 7.83 10.39
CA GLU A 409 -31.70 8.89 11.16
C GLU A 409 -30.65 9.63 10.35
N PHE A 410 -29.82 8.91 9.57
CA PHE A 410 -28.84 9.55 8.69
C PHE A 410 -29.48 10.43 7.63
N ILE A 411 -30.57 9.98 7.03
CA ILE A 411 -31.33 10.75 6.01
C ILE A 411 -32.03 11.97 6.63
N ARG A 412 -32.56 11.82 7.86
CA ARG A 412 -33.26 12.90 8.57
C ARG A 412 -32.33 14.01 9.08
N SER A 413 -31.05 13.75 9.18
CA SER A 413 -30.09 14.69 9.75
C SER A 413 -29.98 16.00 8.96
N ARG A 414 -29.51 17.07 9.62
CA ARG A 414 -29.20 18.36 8.96
C ARG A 414 -27.97 18.30 8.06
N ASN A 415 -27.21 17.19 8.12
CA ASN A 415 -26.04 17.02 7.30
C ASN A 415 -26.46 16.99 5.83
N GLY A 416 -26.23 18.07 5.11
CA GLY A 416 -26.72 18.26 3.74
C GLY A 416 -25.99 17.43 2.67
N LYS A 417 -25.14 16.52 3.08
CA LYS A 417 -24.40 15.64 2.16
C LYS A 417 -25.32 14.55 1.60
N GLN A 418 -25.35 14.38 0.30
CA GLN A 418 -26.22 13.41 -0.38
C GLN A 418 -25.75 11.95 -0.23
N TRP A 419 -24.53 11.70 0.26
CA TRP A 419 -23.98 10.36 0.38
C TRP A 419 -24.83 9.40 1.24
N PRO A 420 -25.50 9.81 2.37
CA PRO A 420 -26.29 8.89 3.16
C PRO A 420 -27.45 8.29 2.36
N VAL A 421 -28.13 9.11 1.56
CA VAL A 421 -29.25 8.66 0.72
C VAL A 421 -28.79 7.69 -0.36
N THR A 422 -27.71 8.06 -1.07
CA THR A 422 -27.15 7.21 -2.12
C THR A 422 -26.75 5.84 -1.56
N TRP A 423 -25.97 5.84 -0.49
CA TRP A 423 -25.53 4.58 0.12
C TRP A 423 -26.67 3.77 0.73
N ALA A 424 -27.67 4.41 1.32
CA ALA A 424 -28.86 3.73 1.81
C ALA A 424 -29.58 2.97 0.68
N CYS A 425 -29.78 3.60 -0.48
CA CYS A 425 -30.37 2.95 -1.64
C CYS A 425 -29.54 1.75 -2.12
N LEU A 426 -28.21 1.90 -2.21
CA LEU A 426 -27.32 0.84 -2.64
C LEU A 426 -27.34 -0.36 -1.65
N TRP A 427 -27.32 -0.10 -0.35
CA TRP A 427 -27.38 -1.14 0.67
C TRP A 427 -28.73 -1.85 0.70
N ILE A 428 -29.83 -1.15 0.48
CA ILE A 428 -31.17 -1.76 0.37
C ILE A 428 -31.24 -2.70 -0.84
N LEU A 429 -30.76 -2.28 -2.00
CA LEU A 429 -30.72 -3.13 -3.19
C LEU A 429 -29.88 -4.40 -2.97
N PHE A 430 -28.72 -4.25 -2.30
CA PHE A 430 -27.89 -5.40 -1.95
C PHE A 430 -28.57 -6.34 -0.95
N ALA A 431 -29.26 -5.79 0.06
CA ALA A 431 -30.03 -6.59 1.00
C ALA A 431 -31.14 -7.38 0.29
N LEU A 432 -31.91 -6.73 -0.59
CA LEU A 432 -32.95 -7.38 -1.40
C LEU A 432 -32.38 -8.49 -2.28
N ARG A 433 -31.18 -8.27 -2.89
CA ARG A 433 -30.45 -9.31 -3.65
C ARG A 433 -30.15 -10.54 -2.80
N LEU A 434 -29.68 -10.34 -1.56
CA LEU A 434 -29.35 -11.45 -0.65
C LEU A 434 -30.60 -12.25 -0.24
N LEU A 435 -31.74 -11.59 -0.04
CA LEU A 435 -33.00 -12.23 0.30
C LEU A 435 -33.55 -13.06 -0.84
N ASP A 436 -33.39 -12.56 -2.06
CA ASP A 436 -33.90 -13.21 -3.27
C ASP A 436 -33.03 -14.40 -3.70
N ARG A 437 -31.71 -14.23 -3.70
CA ARG A 437 -30.79 -15.17 -4.33
C ARG A 437 -29.75 -15.82 -3.40
N GLY A 438 -29.59 -15.32 -2.18
CA GLY A 438 -28.58 -15.82 -1.25
C GLY A 438 -27.14 -15.47 -1.69
N GLY A 439 -26.21 -16.40 -1.48
CA GLY A 439 -24.80 -16.21 -1.87
C GLY A 439 -23.90 -15.62 -0.80
N ARG A 440 -24.32 -15.54 0.46
CA ARG A 440 -23.58 -14.94 1.60
C ARG A 440 -22.15 -15.46 1.69
N ARG A 441 -21.96 -16.78 1.64
CA ARG A 441 -20.65 -17.42 1.77
C ARG A 441 -19.71 -17.03 0.61
N GLN A 442 -20.23 -16.98 -0.60
CA GLN A 442 -19.48 -16.57 -1.79
C GLN A 442 -19.04 -15.11 -1.66
N TYR A 443 -19.96 -14.21 -1.28
CA TYR A 443 -19.63 -12.80 -1.07
C TYR A 443 -18.54 -12.60 -0.01
N LEU A 444 -18.66 -13.25 1.15
CA LEU A 444 -17.66 -13.16 2.21
C LEU A 444 -16.28 -13.67 1.75
N ARG A 445 -16.23 -14.82 1.08
CA ARG A 445 -15.00 -15.42 0.57
C ARG A 445 -14.33 -14.50 -0.45
N ASN A 446 -15.08 -14.01 -1.43
CA ASN A 446 -14.56 -13.22 -2.51
C ASN A 446 -14.23 -11.79 -2.06
N PHE A 447 -14.93 -11.26 -1.06
CA PHE A 447 -14.56 -10.01 -0.39
C PHE A 447 -13.18 -10.11 0.27
N VAL A 448 -12.95 -11.15 1.09
CA VAL A 448 -11.62 -11.36 1.71
C VAL A 448 -10.52 -11.48 0.65
N ASN A 449 -10.78 -12.24 -0.42
CA ASN A 449 -9.82 -12.38 -1.51
C ASN A 449 -9.57 -11.03 -2.23
N GLY A 450 -10.59 -10.21 -2.41
CA GLY A 450 -10.49 -8.87 -2.99
C GLY A 450 -9.68 -7.90 -2.14
N VAL A 451 -9.94 -7.89 -0.82
CA VAL A 451 -9.14 -7.11 0.15
C VAL A 451 -7.67 -7.51 0.10
N PHE A 452 -7.39 -8.82 0.08
CA PHE A 452 -6.00 -9.31 0.01
C PHE A 452 -5.32 -8.98 -1.31
N LEU A 453 -6.04 -9.10 -2.43
CA LEU A 453 -5.53 -8.74 -3.76
C LEU A 453 -5.18 -7.25 -3.83
N HIS A 454 -6.09 -6.40 -3.36
CA HIS A 454 -5.86 -4.96 -3.30
C HIS A 454 -4.67 -4.62 -2.41
N PHE A 455 -4.61 -5.22 -1.20
CA PHE A 455 -3.52 -4.95 -0.25
C PHE A 455 -2.15 -5.29 -0.83
N VAL A 456 -2.00 -6.47 -1.45
CA VAL A 456 -0.75 -6.84 -2.13
C VAL A 456 -0.42 -5.85 -3.26
N GLY A 457 -1.42 -5.38 -4.00
CA GLY A 457 -1.24 -4.38 -5.05
C GLY A 457 -0.69 -3.06 -4.50
N ILE A 458 -1.22 -2.54 -3.39
CA ILE A 458 -0.70 -1.31 -2.78
C ILE A 458 0.67 -1.49 -2.13
N CYS A 459 0.99 -2.68 -1.61
CA CYS A 459 2.35 -2.98 -1.14
C CYS A 459 3.36 -2.90 -2.28
N ILE A 460 3.06 -3.51 -3.43
CA ILE A 460 3.92 -3.44 -4.62
C ILE A 460 4.05 -1.98 -5.09
N TYR A 461 2.95 -1.25 -5.16
CA TYR A 461 2.98 0.17 -5.52
C TYR A 461 3.84 0.98 -4.55
N ALA A 462 3.68 0.77 -3.25
CA ALA A 462 4.45 1.44 -2.22
C ALA A 462 5.96 1.14 -2.31
N TRP A 463 6.34 -0.10 -2.63
CA TRP A 463 7.74 -0.46 -2.85
C TRP A 463 8.35 0.18 -4.10
N LEU A 464 7.56 0.35 -5.17
CA LEU A 464 8.04 0.94 -6.42
C LEU A 464 8.11 2.46 -6.37
N HIS A 465 7.18 3.12 -5.69
CA HIS A 465 7.01 4.58 -5.72
C HIS A 465 7.37 5.26 -4.40
N ARG A 466 7.51 4.49 -3.31
CA ARG A 466 7.90 4.98 -1.99
C ARG A 466 7.14 6.25 -1.58
N PRO A 467 5.81 6.20 -1.51
CA PRO A 467 5.02 7.34 -1.07
C PRO A 467 5.34 7.66 0.40
N PHE A 468 5.60 8.92 0.68
CA PHE A 468 6.09 9.38 1.97
C PHE A 468 5.30 10.58 2.45
N HIS A 469 5.01 10.68 3.72
CA HIS A 469 4.31 11.82 4.27
C HIS A 469 5.29 12.82 4.89
N PHE A 470 5.23 14.06 4.47
CA PHE A 470 6.17 15.11 4.85
C PHE A 470 6.31 15.33 6.37
N TYR A 471 5.19 15.40 7.10
CA TYR A 471 5.19 15.65 8.55
C TYR A 471 5.76 14.52 9.42
N THR A 472 6.08 13.39 8.83
CA THR A 472 6.47 12.20 9.58
C THR A 472 7.71 11.57 8.98
N HIS A 473 8.77 12.36 8.87
CA HIS A 473 10.04 12.02 8.20
C HIS A 473 10.57 10.60 8.43
N THR A 474 10.20 10.00 9.54
CA THR A 474 10.65 8.67 9.96
C THR A 474 9.53 7.64 10.02
N ARG A 475 8.28 8.04 9.79
CA ARG A 475 7.10 7.17 9.77
C ARG A 475 6.62 7.00 8.34
N TYR A 476 6.19 5.79 8.00
CA TYR A 476 5.84 5.44 6.62
C TYR A 476 4.34 5.22 6.46
N PRO A 477 3.60 6.12 5.80
CA PRO A 477 2.15 6.01 5.63
C PRO A 477 1.74 5.15 4.43
N GLY A 478 2.69 4.59 3.66
CA GLY A 478 2.36 3.90 2.42
C GLY A 478 1.68 4.84 1.42
N VAL A 479 0.52 4.42 0.91
CA VAL A 479 -0.26 5.19 -0.07
C VAL A 479 -1.28 6.15 0.56
N PHE A 480 -1.32 6.23 1.88
CA PHE A 480 -2.30 7.05 2.61
C PHE A 480 -1.76 8.44 2.91
N HIS A 481 -2.65 9.40 3.06
CA HIS A 481 -2.30 10.77 3.42
C HIS A 481 -1.85 10.93 4.87
N THR A 482 -2.20 9.99 5.76
CA THR A 482 -1.75 9.97 7.16
C THR A 482 -1.30 8.58 7.58
N VAL A 483 -0.36 8.52 8.52
CA VAL A 483 0.08 7.27 9.13
C VAL A 483 -1.02 6.57 9.93
N THR A 484 -1.98 7.32 10.46
CA THR A 484 -3.12 6.76 11.20
C THR A 484 -4.08 6.04 10.27
N SER A 485 -4.40 6.63 9.11
CA SER A 485 -5.24 5.99 8.08
C SER A 485 -4.61 4.71 7.55
N SER A 486 -3.28 4.72 7.29
CA SER A 486 -2.51 3.54 6.93
C SER A 486 -2.61 2.47 8.03
N ALA A 487 -2.31 2.83 9.28
CA ALA A 487 -2.32 1.92 10.40
C ALA A 487 -3.68 1.26 10.65
N VAL A 488 -4.78 1.99 10.47
CA VAL A 488 -6.14 1.45 10.57
C VAL A 488 -6.42 0.44 9.46
N TYR A 489 -6.03 0.75 8.23
CA TYR A 489 -6.20 -0.17 7.10
C TYR A 489 -5.32 -1.41 7.24
N ASP A 490 -4.05 -1.24 7.62
CA ASP A 490 -3.12 -2.34 7.86
C ASP A 490 -3.61 -3.23 9.01
N CYS A 491 -4.13 -2.65 10.10
CA CYS A 491 -4.78 -3.37 11.19
C CYS A 491 -5.98 -4.17 10.69
N PHE A 492 -6.83 -3.58 9.85
CA PHE A 492 -7.99 -4.27 9.27
C PHE A 492 -7.54 -5.49 8.46
N VAL A 493 -6.56 -5.34 7.57
CA VAL A 493 -6.05 -6.44 6.75
C VAL A 493 -5.36 -7.51 7.59
N LEU A 494 -4.55 -7.10 8.58
CA LEU A 494 -3.85 -7.99 9.51
C LEU A 494 -4.82 -8.88 10.28
N VAL A 495 -5.82 -8.25 10.91
CA VAL A 495 -6.82 -8.96 11.74
C VAL A 495 -7.66 -9.90 10.88
N LEU A 496 -8.05 -9.47 9.67
CA LEU A 496 -8.79 -10.29 8.73
C LEU A 496 -7.96 -11.50 8.27
N ALA A 497 -6.68 -11.29 7.93
CA ALA A 497 -5.78 -12.36 7.53
C ALA A 497 -5.50 -13.35 8.66
N LEU A 498 -5.28 -12.85 9.89
CA LEU A 498 -5.09 -13.67 11.08
C LEU A 498 -6.33 -14.53 11.37
N ALA A 499 -7.52 -13.94 11.35
CA ALA A 499 -8.77 -14.64 11.60
C ALA A 499 -8.96 -15.82 10.63
N VAL A 500 -8.79 -15.56 9.33
CA VAL A 500 -8.93 -16.60 8.30
C VAL A 500 -7.80 -17.63 8.40
N PHE A 501 -6.57 -17.20 8.71
CA PHE A 501 -5.42 -18.08 8.95
C PHE A 501 -5.71 -19.06 10.09
N LEU A 502 -6.14 -18.57 11.25
CA LEU A 502 -6.36 -19.39 12.44
C LEU A 502 -7.42 -20.48 12.19
N VAL A 503 -8.56 -20.12 11.61
CA VAL A 503 -9.63 -21.11 11.28
C VAL A 503 -9.14 -22.12 10.24
N LYS A 504 -8.45 -21.66 9.19
CA LYS A 504 -7.93 -22.53 8.13
C LYS A 504 -6.85 -23.48 8.65
N TYR A 505 -5.95 -22.97 9.49
CA TYR A 505 -4.89 -23.77 10.09
C TYR A 505 -5.44 -24.78 11.08
N ALA A 506 -6.46 -24.42 11.88
CA ALA A 506 -7.12 -25.36 12.79
C ALA A 506 -7.71 -26.55 12.03
N GLY A 507 -8.33 -26.32 10.86
CA GLY A 507 -8.89 -27.39 10.03
C GLY A 507 -7.87 -28.21 9.26
N THR A 508 -6.80 -27.57 8.76
CA THR A 508 -5.82 -28.25 7.88
C THR A 508 -4.63 -28.84 8.62
N LYS A 509 -4.24 -28.25 9.76
CA LYS A 509 -3.02 -28.52 10.53
C LYS A 509 -1.72 -28.40 9.70
N ARG A 510 -1.77 -27.72 8.55
CA ARG A 510 -0.66 -27.57 7.59
C ARG A 510 -0.44 -26.11 7.23
N ILE A 511 0.69 -25.56 7.66
CA ILE A 511 1.09 -24.17 7.37
C ILE A 511 1.20 -23.94 5.86
N SER A 512 1.72 -24.93 5.10
CA SER A 512 1.89 -24.81 3.65
C SER A 512 0.60 -24.51 2.87
N LEU A 513 -0.55 -24.92 3.41
CA LEU A 513 -1.85 -24.60 2.83
C LEU A 513 -2.36 -23.20 3.23
N CYS A 514 -1.76 -22.60 4.26
CA CYS A 514 -2.15 -21.30 4.83
C CYS A 514 -1.18 -20.16 4.49
N LEU A 515 -0.22 -20.39 3.58
CA LEU A 515 0.84 -19.44 3.24
C LEU A 515 0.29 -18.10 2.74
N LYS A 516 -0.80 -18.10 1.97
CA LYS A 516 -1.42 -16.88 1.45
C LYS A 516 -1.85 -15.97 2.60
N GLU A 517 -2.57 -16.52 3.56
CA GLU A 517 -3.08 -15.77 4.71
C GLU A 517 -1.94 -15.32 5.62
N LEU A 518 -0.95 -16.16 5.82
CA LEU A 518 0.25 -15.84 6.61
C LEU A 518 1.09 -14.75 5.95
N TRP A 519 1.20 -14.75 4.63
CA TRP A 519 1.86 -13.69 3.86
C TRP A 519 1.17 -12.34 4.04
N VAL A 520 -0.13 -12.30 3.84
CA VAL A 520 -0.90 -11.07 3.98
C VAL A 520 -0.83 -10.56 5.43
N PHE A 521 -0.93 -11.47 6.41
CA PHE A 521 -0.73 -11.15 7.83
C PHE A 521 0.64 -10.50 8.09
N GLY A 522 1.70 -11.14 7.61
CA GLY A 522 3.07 -10.64 7.82
C GLY A 522 3.33 -9.31 7.14
N LEU A 523 2.89 -9.15 5.88
CA LEU A 523 3.01 -7.87 5.16
C LEU A 523 2.22 -6.75 5.84
N ALA A 524 0.96 -7.01 6.21
CA ALA A 524 0.13 -6.01 6.88
C ALA A 524 0.73 -5.59 8.22
N GLY A 525 1.26 -6.56 8.98
CA GLY A 525 1.97 -6.27 10.22
C GLY A 525 3.27 -5.48 9.99
N GLY A 526 4.04 -5.83 8.95
CA GLY A 526 5.25 -5.10 8.58
C GLY A 526 4.98 -3.64 8.23
N PHE A 527 3.99 -3.38 7.37
CA PHE A 527 3.60 -2.01 7.02
C PHE A 527 3.00 -1.25 8.22
N MET A 528 2.17 -1.91 9.03
CA MET A 528 1.62 -1.31 10.24
C MET A 528 2.72 -0.87 11.23
N LEU A 529 3.75 -1.70 11.43
CA LEU A 529 4.90 -1.34 12.27
C LEU A 529 5.65 -0.13 11.71
N LEU A 530 5.81 -0.03 10.38
CA LEU A 530 6.45 1.12 9.72
C LEU A 530 5.68 2.43 9.96
N THR A 531 4.39 2.39 10.21
CA THR A 531 3.61 3.59 10.55
C THR A 531 3.96 4.15 11.92
N ALA A 532 4.51 3.36 12.84
CA ALA A 532 4.70 3.69 14.26
C ALA A 532 3.46 4.35 14.91
N SER A 533 2.26 3.91 14.51
CA SER A 533 0.99 4.47 15.01
C SER A 533 0.46 3.66 16.19
N ARG A 534 0.36 4.30 17.36
CA ARG A 534 -0.20 3.69 18.58
C ARG A 534 -1.59 3.13 18.37
N THR A 535 -2.44 3.86 17.65
CA THR A 535 -3.83 3.46 17.34
C THR A 535 -3.90 2.10 16.65
N GLY A 536 -3.15 1.93 15.54
CA GLY A 536 -3.13 0.66 14.81
C GLY A 536 -2.50 -0.48 15.61
N LEU A 537 -1.37 -0.20 16.27
CA LEU A 537 -0.63 -1.21 17.03
C LEU A 537 -1.44 -1.78 18.20
N TYR A 538 -2.04 -0.91 19.02
CA TYR A 538 -2.84 -1.36 20.16
C TYR A 538 -4.14 -2.04 19.72
N ALA A 539 -4.82 -1.51 18.71
CA ALA A 539 -6.00 -2.16 18.16
C ALA A 539 -5.69 -3.55 17.60
N ALA A 540 -4.60 -3.69 16.84
CA ALA A 540 -4.16 -4.97 16.31
C ALA A 540 -3.75 -5.96 17.42
N ALA A 541 -3.02 -5.51 18.44
CA ALA A 541 -2.61 -6.36 19.57
C ALA A 541 -3.83 -6.90 20.34
N VAL A 542 -4.79 -6.03 20.67
CA VAL A 542 -6.02 -6.44 21.38
C VAL A 542 -6.84 -7.41 20.54
N LEU A 543 -7.07 -7.10 19.28
CA LEU A 543 -7.87 -7.95 18.39
C LEU A 543 -7.20 -9.27 18.06
N ALA A 544 -5.88 -9.27 17.83
CA ALA A 544 -5.11 -10.49 17.61
C ALA A 544 -5.15 -11.38 18.86
N GLY A 545 -4.95 -10.80 20.04
CA GLY A 545 -5.08 -11.51 21.32
C GLY A 545 -6.45 -12.15 21.50
N LEU A 546 -7.53 -11.38 21.28
CA LEU A 546 -8.91 -11.88 21.35
C LEU A 546 -9.17 -13.02 20.35
N LEU A 547 -8.72 -12.88 19.09
CA LEU A 547 -8.87 -13.90 18.07
C LEU A 547 -8.11 -15.19 18.44
N ILE A 548 -6.89 -15.07 18.94
CA ILE A 548 -6.08 -16.23 19.37
C ILE A 548 -6.78 -16.94 20.53
N VAL A 549 -7.27 -16.21 21.51
CA VAL A 549 -7.99 -16.76 22.65
C VAL A 549 -9.28 -17.47 22.17
N VAL A 550 -10.14 -16.75 21.45
CA VAL A 550 -11.42 -17.30 20.98
C VAL A 550 -11.20 -18.55 20.12
N THR A 551 -10.28 -18.52 19.16
CA THR A 551 -10.02 -19.68 18.29
C THR A 551 -9.34 -20.82 19.03
N SER A 552 -8.55 -20.56 20.07
CA SER A 552 -7.99 -21.62 20.92
C SER A 552 -9.08 -22.44 21.61
N PHE A 553 -10.12 -21.79 22.10
CA PHE A 553 -11.26 -22.50 22.73
C PHE A 553 -12.22 -23.10 21.70
N THR A 554 -12.46 -22.45 20.59
CA THR A 554 -13.51 -22.86 19.63
C THR A 554 -13.02 -23.82 18.57
N GLU A 555 -11.84 -23.62 17.99
CA GLU A 555 -11.32 -24.34 16.83
C GLU A 555 -10.23 -25.34 17.21
N PHE A 556 -9.28 -24.91 18.05
CA PHE A 556 -8.13 -25.75 18.40
C PHE A 556 -8.42 -26.68 19.56
N LYS A 557 -9.25 -26.26 20.53
CA LYS A 557 -9.56 -27.00 21.76
C LYS A 557 -8.31 -27.47 22.49
N ASP A 558 -7.29 -26.64 22.52
CA ASP A 558 -5.99 -26.95 23.11
C ASP A 558 -5.69 -26.05 24.32
N GLY A 559 -4.69 -26.48 25.13
CA GLY A 559 -4.32 -25.74 26.34
C GLY A 559 -3.53 -24.46 26.10
N ILE A 560 -3.38 -23.67 27.15
CA ILE A 560 -2.71 -22.36 27.14
C ILE A 560 -1.29 -22.41 26.53
N LEU A 561 -0.53 -23.46 26.83
CA LEU A 561 0.84 -23.60 26.32
C LEU A 561 0.90 -23.62 24.78
N LYS A 562 -0.01 -24.35 24.16
CA LYS A 562 -0.08 -24.41 22.68
C LYS A 562 -0.56 -23.07 22.08
N ALA A 563 -1.44 -22.36 22.76
CA ALA A 563 -1.85 -21.01 22.37
C ALA A 563 -0.65 -20.04 22.43
N LEU A 564 0.15 -20.10 23.50
CA LEU A 564 1.37 -19.29 23.65
C LEU A 564 2.41 -19.61 22.57
N LEU A 565 2.63 -20.90 22.26
CA LEU A 565 3.54 -21.31 21.19
C LEU A 565 3.07 -20.79 19.82
N ARG A 566 1.76 -20.81 19.54
CA ARG A 566 1.21 -20.21 18.31
C ARG A 566 1.44 -18.69 18.27
N THR A 567 1.20 -18.03 19.39
CA THR A 567 1.46 -16.59 19.50
C THR A 567 2.92 -16.27 19.27
N GLY A 568 3.85 -17.02 19.88
CA GLY A 568 5.29 -16.87 19.65
C GLY A 568 5.67 -17.06 18.17
N LEU A 569 5.10 -18.07 17.50
CA LEU A 569 5.34 -18.30 16.06
C LEU A 569 4.79 -17.14 15.20
N LEU A 570 3.62 -16.62 15.53
CA LEU A 570 3.03 -15.46 14.82
C LEU A 570 3.87 -14.20 15.03
N LEU A 571 4.36 -13.93 16.24
CA LEU A 571 5.25 -12.83 16.54
C LEU A 571 6.59 -12.96 15.79
N LEU A 572 7.17 -14.17 15.76
CA LEU A 572 8.39 -14.43 14.98
C LEU A 572 8.17 -14.21 13.48
N THR A 573 7.01 -14.65 12.97
CA THR A 573 6.61 -14.39 11.57
C THR A 573 6.50 -12.89 11.32
N LEU A 574 5.85 -12.16 12.21
CA LEU A 574 5.70 -10.70 12.11
C LEU A 574 7.07 -9.99 12.11
N ALA A 575 7.99 -10.39 13.00
CA ALA A 575 9.34 -9.84 13.05
C ALA A 575 10.11 -10.10 11.73
N GLY A 576 10.05 -11.33 11.20
CA GLY A 576 10.69 -11.66 9.92
C GLY A 576 10.11 -10.85 8.73
N PHE A 577 8.79 -10.71 8.68
CA PHE A 577 8.14 -9.88 7.65
C PHE A 577 8.42 -8.39 7.83
N PHE A 578 8.55 -7.90 9.07
CA PHE A 578 8.94 -6.52 9.32
C PHE A 578 10.33 -6.23 8.73
N VAL A 579 11.32 -7.06 9.05
CA VAL A 579 12.67 -6.92 8.49
C VAL A 579 12.64 -6.95 6.96
N GLY A 580 11.93 -7.90 6.37
CA GLY A 580 11.78 -8.00 4.91
C GLY A 580 11.08 -6.79 4.28
N THR A 581 9.99 -6.31 4.90
CA THR A 581 9.21 -5.17 4.40
C THR A 581 10.01 -3.88 4.50
N PHE A 582 10.70 -3.65 5.62
CA PHE A 582 11.58 -2.50 5.81
C PHE A 582 12.70 -2.50 4.76
N THR A 583 13.37 -3.64 4.58
CA THR A 583 14.42 -3.82 3.58
C THR A 583 13.89 -3.56 2.16
N ALA A 584 12.70 -4.07 1.82
CA ALA A 584 12.08 -3.84 0.52
C ALA A 584 11.74 -2.36 0.28
N CYS A 585 11.15 -1.68 1.28
CA CYS A 585 10.87 -0.25 1.23
C CYS A 585 12.13 0.61 1.06
N ARG A 586 13.27 0.10 1.51
CA ARG A 586 14.56 0.77 1.43
C ARG A 586 15.25 0.53 0.09
N ILE A 587 15.40 -0.74 -0.30
CA ILE A 587 16.25 -1.15 -1.42
C ILE A 587 15.54 -0.97 -2.77
N ILE A 588 14.28 -1.37 -2.89
CA ILE A 588 13.60 -1.38 -4.18
C ILE A 588 13.55 0.02 -4.83
N PRO A 589 13.08 1.08 -4.13
CA PRO A 589 13.08 2.43 -4.72
C PRO A 589 14.49 2.93 -5.02
N ALA A 590 15.48 2.59 -4.19
CA ALA A 590 16.86 3.00 -4.39
C ALA A 590 17.47 2.39 -5.67
N VAL A 591 17.20 1.11 -5.93
CA VAL A 591 17.65 0.40 -7.15
C VAL A 591 17.03 1.03 -8.40
N TYR A 592 15.76 1.38 -8.34
CA TYR A 592 15.09 2.05 -9.47
C TYR A 592 15.44 3.53 -9.59
N ASN A 593 16.16 4.09 -8.62
CA ASN A 593 16.50 5.51 -8.57
C ASN A 593 15.29 6.43 -8.84
N LYS A 594 14.13 6.01 -8.33
CA LYS A 594 12.89 6.77 -8.46
C LYS A 594 12.84 7.86 -7.40
N PRO A 595 12.61 9.12 -7.77
CA PRO A 595 12.29 10.16 -6.80
C PRO A 595 11.00 9.81 -6.06
N GLN A 596 10.86 10.33 -4.87
CA GLN A 596 9.56 10.31 -4.21
C GLN A 596 8.61 11.20 -4.99
N THR A 597 7.48 10.64 -5.37
CA THR A 597 6.42 11.41 -6.02
C THR A 597 5.41 11.81 -4.96
N PHE A 598 5.61 12.96 -4.35
CA PHE A 598 4.53 13.71 -3.70
C PHE A 598 4.33 14.99 -4.46
N GLU A 599 3.29 15.02 -5.24
CA GLU A 599 2.73 16.23 -5.80
C GLU A 599 1.49 16.62 -4.99
N ILE A 600 1.70 17.18 -3.81
CA ILE A 600 0.63 17.89 -3.12
C ILE A 600 1.12 19.34 -3.04
N GLU A 601 0.48 20.23 -3.78
CA GLU A 601 0.86 21.65 -3.88
C GLU A 601 1.07 22.30 -2.51
N TRP A 602 0.19 22.03 -1.54
CA TRP A 602 0.28 22.60 -0.21
C TRP A 602 1.43 22.05 0.65
N PHE A 603 2.09 20.94 0.24
CA PHE A 603 3.31 20.46 0.88
C PHE A 603 4.56 21.09 0.30
N GLN A 604 4.55 21.49 -0.95
CA GLN A 604 5.70 22.13 -1.58
C GLN A 604 6.01 23.47 -0.90
N ASP A 605 4.97 24.22 -0.52
CA ASP A 605 5.13 25.50 0.18
C ASP A 605 5.66 25.35 1.61
N SER A 606 5.56 24.18 2.21
CA SER A 606 6.03 23.93 3.57
C SER A 606 7.46 23.43 3.67
N ILE A 607 8.10 23.11 2.51
CA ILE A 607 9.49 22.67 2.48
C ILE A 607 10.38 23.89 2.61
N LYS A 608 11.12 23.95 3.71
CA LYS A 608 12.11 24.98 3.91
C LYS A 608 13.22 24.83 2.87
N GLU A 609 13.60 25.94 2.29
CA GLU A 609 14.76 25.98 1.40
C GLU A 609 15.98 25.46 2.18
N GLY A 610 16.68 24.47 1.62
CA GLY A 610 17.81 23.84 2.28
C GLY A 610 17.54 22.43 2.84
N GLU A 611 16.31 21.93 2.86
CA GLU A 611 16.02 20.56 3.31
C GLU A 611 16.31 19.52 2.23
N ASP A 612 17.08 18.48 2.59
CA ASP A 612 17.41 17.38 1.68
C ASP A 612 16.28 16.38 1.56
N TRP A 613 15.57 16.44 0.46
CA TRP A 613 14.61 15.41 0.08
C TRP A 613 15.23 14.01 0.00
N ASN A 614 16.53 13.91 -0.26
CA ASN A 614 17.21 12.62 -0.33
C ASN A 614 17.50 12.03 1.04
N SER A 615 17.63 12.84 2.10
CA SER A 615 17.79 12.32 3.47
C SER A 615 16.58 11.50 3.89
N PHE A 616 15.39 11.86 3.42
CA PHE A 616 14.16 11.10 3.66
C PHE A 616 14.08 9.78 2.88
N ARG A 617 14.88 9.61 1.84
CA ARG A 617 14.99 8.32 1.16
C ARG A 617 15.58 7.27 2.05
N TYR A 618 16.30 7.67 3.07
CA TYR A 618 17.18 6.83 3.81
C TYR A 618 16.86 6.86 5.30
N ILE A 619 15.66 6.36 5.66
CA ILE A 619 15.37 6.04 7.04
C ILE A 619 16.33 4.93 7.47
N THR A 620 17.30 5.25 8.33
CA THR A 620 18.15 4.23 8.94
C THR A 620 17.36 3.42 9.97
N VAL A 621 17.81 2.21 10.26
CA VAL A 621 17.21 1.37 11.29
C VAL A 621 17.25 2.09 12.64
N ARG A 622 18.35 2.78 12.97
CA ARG A 622 18.53 3.54 14.19
C ARG A 622 17.50 4.67 14.31
N LYS A 623 17.34 5.49 13.26
CA LYS A 623 16.33 6.57 13.24
C LYS A 623 14.92 6.01 13.39
N PHE A 624 14.59 4.93 12.68
CA PHE A 624 13.28 4.29 12.83
C PHE A 624 13.03 3.80 14.24
N LEU A 625 13.99 3.10 14.85
CA LEU A 625 13.86 2.59 16.21
C LEU A 625 13.72 3.71 17.25
N ALA A 626 14.47 4.81 17.10
CA ALA A 626 14.34 5.98 17.96
C ALA A 626 12.93 6.60 17.89
N VAL A 627 12.38 6.79 16.69
CA VAL A 627 11.01 7.31 16.52
C VAL A 627 9.97 6.31 17.01
N PHE A 628 10.17 5.03 16.75
CA PHE A 628 9.27 3.98 17.21
C PHE A 628 9.23 3.94 18.74
N ASP A 629 10.38 4.03 19.38
CA ASP A 629 10.51 4.10 20.83
C ASP A 629 9.86 5.37 21.39
N ALA A 630 10.19 6.54 20.87
CA ALA A 630 9.61 7.81 21.28
C ALA A 630 8.08 7.90 21.11
N LYS A 631 7.51 7.14 20.15
CA LYS A 631 6.04 7.08 19.97
C LYS A 631 5.36 6.04 20.84
N LEU A 632 6.05 4.97 21.25
CA LEU A 632 5.48 3.91 22.11
C LEU A 632 5.74 4.17 23.59
N THR A 633 6.97 4.58 23.92
CA THR A 633 7.34 4.97 25.26
C THR A 633 7.06 6.46 25.39
N TYR A 634 6.25 6.80 26.37
CA TYR A 634 6.04 8.20 26.71
C TYR A 634 7.31 8.73 27.37
N TYR A 635 8.12 9.53 26.65
CA TYR A 635 9.22 10.28 27.27
C TYR A 635 8.66 11.51 27.99
N ASP A 636 8.94 11.59 29.27
CA ASP A 636 8.64 12.77 30.08
C ASP A 636 9.49 13.95 29.58
N LYS A 637 8.86 15.09 29.35
CA LYS A 637 9.46 16.26 28.72
C LYS A 637 10.71 16.82 29.43
N GLU A 638 10.85 16.55 30.72
CA GLU A 638 12.00 17.03 31.51
C GLU A 638 13.30 16.32 31.09
N HIS A 639 13.25 15.06 30.63
CA HIS A 639 14.44 14.33 30.22
C HIS A 639 14.88 14.66 28.78
N THR A 640 13.95 14.96 27.88
CA THR A 640 14.30 15.35 26.51
C THR A 640 14.94 16.73 26.41
N ALA A 641 14.55 17.68 27.26
CA ALA A 641 15.19 19.01 27.30
C ALA A 641 16.65 18.95 27.80
N GLN A 642 16.99 17.94 28.58
CA GLN A 642 18.35 17.76 29.10
C GLN A 642 19.24 16.94 28.16
N GLU A 643 18.69 15.98 27.42
CA GLU A 643 19.44 15.24 26.38
C GLU A 643 19.63 16.06 25.11
N ASP A 644 18.66 16.90 24.71
CA ASP A 644 18.81 17.80 23.57
C ASP A 644 19.90 18.86 23.84
N THR A 645 20.08 19.30 25.08
CA THR A 645 21.17 20.22 25.45
C THR A 645 22.53 19.54 25.56
N VAL A 646 22.61 18.24 25.75
CA VAL A 646 23.87 17.47 25.77
C VAL A 646 24.24 16.98 24.35
N SER A 647 23.26 16.71 23.48
CA SER A 647 23.52 16.35 22.09
C SER A 647 23.82 17.55 21.18
N GLU A 648 23.31 18.76 21.52
CA GLU A 648 23.66 19.99 20.79
C GLU A 648 25.11 20.42 20.98
N THR A 649 25.83 19.88 21.98
CA THR A 649 27.24 20.14 22.18
C THR A 649 28.17 19.10 21.50
N GLN A 650 27.67 18.01 20.94
CA GLN A 650 28.47 17.00 20.25
C GLN A 650 28.06 16.68 18.81
N GLU A 651 26.90 17.10 18.36
CA GLU A 651 26.50 16.99 16.94
C GLU A 651 25.89 18.33 16.49
N GLY A 652 26.78 19.24 16.13
CA GLY A 652 26.39 20.51 15.51
C GLY A 652 25.88 20.33 14.10
N VAL A 653 24.90 19.49 13.83
CA VAL A 653 24.07 19.52 12.62
C VAL A 653 22.88 18.59 12.82
N THR A 654 21.77 19.13 13.17
CA THR A 654 20.41 18.88 12.66
C THR A 654 19.41 19.49 13.62
N GLY A 655 19.24 20.78 13.53
CA GLY A 655 18.04 21.43 13.99
C GLY A 655 16.85 20.97 13.17
N PHE A 656 16.40 19.75 13.37
CA PHE A 656 15.10 19.27 12.94
C PHE A 656 14.26 18.96 14.19
N SER A 657 13.89 20.02 14.90
CA SER A 657 12.67 20.00 15.71
C SER A 657 11.51 19.87 14.73
N SER A 658 10.86 18.72 14.71
CA SER A 658 9.58 18.54 14.03
C SER A 658 8.68 19.71 14.44
N PRO A 659 8.11 20.48 13.51
CA PRO A 659 7.18 21.57 13.83
C PRO A 659 5.99 21.11 14.69
N GLU A 660 5.63 19.85 14.65
CA GLU A 660 4.60 19.26 15.55
C GLU A 660 5.05 19.13 17.00
N LEU A 661 6.35 19.11 17.28
CA LEU A 661 6.85 19.02 18.66
C LEU A 661 7.00 20.37 19.36
N THR A 662 7.09 21.47 18.61
CA THR A 662 7.35 22.82 19.18
C THR A 662 6.15 23.74 19.20
N GLU A 663 5.18 23.62 18.28
CA GLU A 663 4.03 24.53 18.24
C GLU A 663 2.81 24.12 19.07
N GLU A 664 2.68 22.84 19.49
CA GLU A 664 1.59 22.39 20.35
C GLU A 664 1.85 22.60 21.86
N LYS A 665 3.00 23.17 22.24
CA LYS A 665 3.44 23.13 23.65
C LYS A 665 3.35 24.43 24.43
N GLU A 666 2.96 25.53 23.83
CA GLU A 666 2.89 26.80 24.59
C GLU A 666 1.57 27.03 25.37
N GLY A 667 0.71 26.03 25.51
CA GLY A 667 -0.61 26.26 26.11
C GLY A 667 -1.14 25.30 27.17
N ILE A 668 -0.48 24.18 27.50
CA ILE A 668 -1.08 23.23 28.43
C ILE A 668 -0.09 22.82 29.51
N GLY A 669 -0.39 23.30 30.73
CA GLY A 669 0.35 22.95 31.92
C GLY A 669 0.27 21.45 32.28
N GLY A 670 1.41 20.83 32.46
CA GLY A 670 1.72 19.97 33.58
C GLY A 670 1.09 18.59 33.73
N ASN A 671 0.36 18.00 32.71
CA ASN A 671 -0.02 16.60 32.82
C ASN A 671 0.24 15.88 31.48
N ALA A 672 0.97 14.79 31.58
CA ALA A 672 1.27 13.90 30.46
C ALA A 672 -0.02 13.41 29.81
N ASP A 673 -0.38 13.93 28.64
CA ASP A 673 -1.58 13.51 27.92
C ASP A 673 -1.28 12.37 26.94
N TYR A 674 -1.52 11.13 27.40
CA TYR A 674 -1.43 9.93 26.56
C TYR A 674 -2.37 9.95 25.36
N THR A 675 -3.36 10.87 25.32
CA THR A 675 -4.39 10.95 24.29
C THR A 675 -4.02 11.92 23.17
N ASN A 676 -2.89 12.64 23.23
CA ASN A 676 -2.51 13.68 22.27
C ASN A 676 -3.62 14.75 22.09
N GLY A 677 -4.21 15.27 23.18
CA GLY A 677 -5.28 16.27 23.12
C GLY A 677 -6.65 15.71 22.73
N ARG A 678 -6.78 14.40 22.40
CA ARG A 678 -8.07 13.84 21.95
C ARG A 678 -9.18 13.97 22.98
N MET A 679 -8.87 13.92 24.26
CA MET A 679 -9.88 14.08 25.32
C MET A 679 -10.52 15.49 25.31
N GLU A 680 -9.78 16.51 24.97
CA GLU A 680 -10.32 17.88 24.79
C GLU A 680 -11.19 17.97 23.55
N ILE A 681 -10.74 17.35 22.43
CA ILE A 681 -11.54 17.22 21.23
C ILE A 681 -12.86 16.50 21.53
N TYR A 682 -12.83 15.38 22.27
CA TYR A 682 -14.05 14.65 22.65
C TYR A 682 -14.98 15.52 23.50
N LYS A 683 -14.47 16.22 24.52
CA LYS A 683 -15.26 17.13 25.35
C LYS A 683 -15.90 18.23 24.49
N LYS A 684 -15.16 18.81 23.54
CA LYS A 684 -15.66 19.85 22.65
C LYS A 684 -16.81 19.35 21.79
N TYR A 685 -16.63 18.22 21.09
CA TYR A 685 -17.69 17.63 20.27
C TYR A 685 -18.90 17.20 21.10
N LEU A 686 -18.69 16.60 22.29
CA LEU A 686 -19.79 16.20 23.17
C LEU A 686 -20.59 17.41 23.70
N SER A 687 -19.96 18.54 23.95
CA SER A 687 -20.64 19.76 24.39
C SER A 687 -21.51 20.41 23.32
N LEU A 688 -21.26 20.07 22.04
CA LEU A 688 -21.98 20.62 20.89
C LEU A 688 -23.03 19.66 20.33
N LEU A 689 -23.30 18.52 20.97
CA LEU A 689 -24.26 17.53 20.47
C LEU A 689 -25.68 18.11 20.38
N ASP A 690 -26.36 17.87 19.26
CA ASP A 690 -27.76 18.23 19.00
C ASP A 690 -28.57 17.02 18.50
N TRP A 691 -29.88 17.04 18.66
CA TRP A 691 -30.78 15.96 18.20
C TRP A 691 -30.90 15.85 16.67
N LYS A 692 -30.64 16.94 15.93
CA LYS A 692 -30.74 16.98 14.47
C LYS A 692 -29.41 16.87 13.76
N GLY A 693 -28.31 16.86 14.52
CA GLY A 693 -26.95 16.89 13.96
C GLY A 693 -26.56 18.22 13.35
N HIS A 694 -25.38 18.27 12.78
CA HIS A 694 -24.75 19.50 12.29
C HIS A 694 -24.52 19.45 10.78
N LYS A 695 -24.56 20.61 10.14
CA LYS A 695 -24.28 20.74 8.70
C LYS A 695 -22.79 20.61 8.41
N ASP A 696 -21.96 21.19 9.27
CA ASP A 696 -20.52 21.20 9.16
C ASP A 696 -19.90 20.14 10.08
N VAL A 697 -18.93 19.40 9.57
CA VAL A 697 -18.24 18.30 10.27
C VAL A 697 -17.17 18.84 11.21
N ALA A 698 -16.51 19.94 10.79
CA ALA A 698 -15.42 20.56 11.53
C ALA A 698 -15.93 21.53 12.60
N VAL A 699 -15.22 21.59 13.73
CA VAL A 699 -15.52 22.46 14.87
C VAL A 699 -14.35 23.38 15.14
N GLN A 700 -14.63 24.63 15.48
CA GLN A 700 -13.58 25.55 15.92
C GLN A 700 -13.17 25.23 17.36
N GLY A 701 -11.90 24.93 17.55
CA GLY A 701 -11.30 24.68 18.87
C GLY A 701 -11.17 25.98 19.69
N ASP A 702 -10.91 25.86 20.98
CA ASP A 702 -10.78 27.00 21.89
C ASP A 702 -9.56 27.88 21.56
N ASN A 703 -8.57 27.34 20.85
CA ASN A 703 -7.41 28.03 20.29
C ASN A 703 -7.67 28.68 18.91
N GLY A 704 -8.90 28.71 18.42
CA GLY A 704 -9.27 29.22 17.10
C GLY A 704 -8.96 28.31 15.91
N LYS A 705 -8.20 27.22 16.10
CA LYS A 705 -7.89 26.25 15.03
C LYS A 705 -9.12 25.40 14.71
N MET A 706 -9.31 25.05 13.44
CA MET A 706 -10.40 24.18 13.00
C MET A 706 -10.02 22.72 13.25
N ILE A 707 -10.86 22.03 14.01
CA ILE A 707 -10.76 20.58 14.27
C ILE A 707 -11.59 19.86 13.21
N ALA A 708 -10.95 19.11 12.33
CA ALA A 708 -11.60 18.50 11.18
C ALA A 708 -12.63 17.42 11.54
N HIS A 709 -12.44 16.68 12.61
CA HIS A 709 -13.32 15.62 13.10
C HIS A 709 -12.98 15.19 14.53
N ALA A 710 -13.91 14.46 15.18
CA ALA A 710 -13.81 14.08 16.59
C ALA A 710 -12.78 12.97 16.90
N HIS A 711 -12.07 12.40 15.92
CA HIS A 711 -11.21 11.21 16.12
C HIS A 711 -11.88 10.06 16.90
N ASN A 712 -13.19 9.96 16.80
CA ASN A 712 -14.01 8.91 17.42
C ASN A 712 -15.29 8.75 16.60
N ALA A 713 -15.47 7.57 15.99
CA ALA A 713 -16.57 7.34 15.08
C ALA A 713 -17.95 7.47 15.76
N TYR A 714 -18.07 7.10 17.03
CA TYR A 714 -19.34 7.14 17.74
C TYR A 714 -19.75 8.56 18.11
N ILE A 715 -18.81 9.37 18.59
CA ILE A 715 -19.00 10.79 18.87
C ILE A 715 -19.28 11.56 17.58
N GLN A 716 -18.53 11.27 16.51
CA GLN A 716 -18.73 11.94 15.23
C GLN A 716 -20.10 11.63 14.62
N VAL A 717 -20.58 10.39 14.70
CA VAL A 717 -21.95 10.04 14.25
C VAL A 717 -23.01 10.80 15.04
N ALA A 718 -22.83 10.91 16.35
CA ALA A 718 -23.77 11.67 17.20
C ALA A 718 -23.75 13.16 16.88
N TYR A 719 -22.60 13.72 16.54
CA TYR A 719 -22.46 15.12 16.14
C TYR A 719 -23.04 15.39 14.74
N ASP A 720 -22.63 14.60 13.73
CA ASP A 720 -23.04 14.81 12.34
C ASP A 720 -24.52 14.55 12.12
N PHE A 721 -25.06 13.48 12.69
CA PHE A 721 -26.40 12.98 12.38
C PHE A 721 -27.40 13.12 13.54
N GLY A 722 -26.94 13.55 14.71
CA GLY A 722 -27.74 13.77 15.89
C GLY A 722 -27.57 12.71 16.97
N ILE A 723 -27.91 13.05 18.20
CA ILE A 723 -27.79 12.17 19.39
C ILE A 723 -28.51 10.85 19.17
N GLY A 724 -29.72 10.87 18.59
CA GLY A 724 -30.48 9.68 18.25
C GLY A 724 -29.70 8.73 17.34
N ALA A 725 -29.11 9.25 16.28
CA ALA A 725 -28.26 8.47 15.37
C ALA A 725 -27.05 7.86 16.08
N GLY A 726 -26.39 8.62 16.97
CA GLY A 726 -25.25 8.14 17.77
C GLY A 726 -25.62 6.96 18.67
N ILE A 727 -26.73 7.07 19.41
CA ILE A 727 -27.23 6.01 20.26
C ILE A 727 -27.62 4.77 19.45
N TYR A 728 -28.38 4.94 18.37
CA TYR A 728 -28.74 3.83 17.48
C TYR A 728 -27.52 3.17 16.86
N PHE A 729 -26.53 3.95 16.46
CA PHE A 729 -25.30 3.41 15.87
C PHE A 729 -24.52 2.57 16.87
N LEU A 730 -24.39 3.03 18.11
CA LEU A 730 -23.72 2.27 19.18
C LEU A 730 -24.46 0.95 19.46
N LEU A 731 -25.78 1.01 19.66
CA LEU A 731 -26.62 -0.17 19.88
C LEU A 731 -26.54 -1.13 18.69
N PHE A 732 -26.52 -0.60 17.49
CA PHE A 732 -26.40 -1.35 16.26
C PHE A 732 -25.07 -2.12 16.19
N CYS A 733 -23.94 -1.47 16.48
CA CYS A 733 -22.63 -2.12 16.53
C CYS A 733 -22.58 -3.23 17.59
N LEU A 734 -23.15 -3.01 18.78
CA LEU A 734 -23.21 -4.00 19.85
C LEU A 734 -24.07 -5.22 19.46
N VAL A 735 -25.28 -4.98 18.96
CA VAL A 735 -26.22 -6.07 18.58
C VAL A 735 -25.65 -6.89 17.43
N PHE A 736 -25.07 -6.24 16.41
CA PHE A 736 -24.45 -6.96 15.31
C PHE A 736 -23.12 -7.61 15.70
N GLY A 737 -22.39 -7.07 16.67
CA GLY A 737 -21.25 -7.73 17.28
C GLY A 737 -21.64 -9.09 17.87
N ILE A 738 -22.69 -9.12 18.71
CA ILE A 738 -23.25 -10.35 19.28
C ILE A 738 -23.73 -11.29 18.17
N ARG A 739 -24.41 -10.74 17.15
CA ARG A 739 -24.90 -11.53 16.01
C ARG A 739 -23.76 -12.14 15.18
N SER A 740 -22.64 -11.44 15.03
CA SER A 740 -21.46 -11.96 14.32
C SER A 740 -20.83 -13.15 15.08
N ILE A 741 -20.77 -13.06 16.41
CA ILE A 741 -20.32 -14.16 17.26
C ILE A 741 -21.28 -15.37 17.14
N TYR A 742 -22.60 -15.12 17.16
CA TYR A 742 -23.59 -16.16 16.94
C TYR A 742 -23.46 -16.79 15.53
N TYR A 743 -23.26 -15.98 14.50
CA TYR A 743 -23.01 -16.47 13.13
C TYR A 743 -21.78 -17.38 13.10
N TYR A 744 -20.67 -16.93 13.69
CA TYR A 744 -19.43 -17.74 13.78
C TYR A 744 -19.66 -19.04 14.55
N SER A 745 -20.39 -19.01 15.66
CA SER A 745 -20.66 -20.21 16.45
C SER A 745 -21.41 -21.32 15.68
N ARG A 746 -22.23 -20.92 14.69
CA ARG A 746 -22.97 -21.83 13.80
C ARG A 746 -22.14 -22.29 12.59
N HIS A 747 -21.08 -21.58 12.25
CA HIS A 747 -20.23 -21.82 11.08
C HIS A 747 -18.76 -22.07 11.49
N LYS A 748 -18.54 -22.74 12.60
CA LYS A 748 -17.20 -23.15 13.06
C LYS A 748 -16.50 -23.99 12.00
N GLY A 749 -15.18 -23.82 11.87
CA GLY A 749 -14.37 -24.45 10.83
C GLY A 749 -14.49 -23.86 9.43
N GLU A 750 -15.43 -22.93 9.21
CA GLU A 750 -15.56 -22.21 7.93
C GLU A 750 -14.84 -20.87 7.95
N LYS A 751 -13.94 -20.65 6.97
CA LYS A 751 -13.19 -19.40 6.84
C LYS A 751 -14.10 -18.17 6.74
N ALA A 752 -15.23 -18.30 6.05
CA ALA A 752 -16.20 -17.22 5.91
C ALA A 752 -16.92 -16.90 7.23
N GLY A 753 -17.03 -17.88 8.15
CA GLY A 753 -17.76 -17.72 9.42
C GLY A 753 -17.17 -16.68 10.37
N ILE A 754 -15.82 -16.58 10.41
CA ILE A 754 -15.11 -15.66 11.32
C ILE A 754 -15.00 -14.22 10.77
N VAL A 755 -15.21 -14.02 9.47
CA VAL A 755 -15.02 -12.70 8.80
C VAL A 755 -15.88 -11.60 9.44
N PRO A 756 -17.17 -11.80 9.73
CA PRO A 756 -17.98 -10.77 10.39
C PRO A 756 -17.43 -10.36 11.75
N VAL A 757 -16.92 -11.31 12.55
CA VAL A 757 -16.33 -11.03 13.87
C VAL A 757 -15.08 -10.17 13.72
N ALA A 758 -14.21 -10.50 12.76
CA ALA A 758 -12.98 -9.74 12.49
C ALA A 758 -13.31 -8.30 12.05
N VAL A 759 -14.22 -8.12 11.10
CA VAL A 759 -14.59 -6.80 10.56
C VAL A 759 -15.24 -5.91 11.64
N ILE A 760 -16.24 -6.45 12.36
CA ILE A 760 -16.95 -5.68 13.40
C ILE A 760 -16.00 -5.38 14.58
N GLY A 761 -15.11 -6.32 14.92
CA GLY A 761 -14.12 -6.12 15.96
C GLY A 761 -13.14 -5.00 15.61
N VAL A 762 -12.60 -4.98 14.40
CA VAL A 762 -11.71 -3.89 13.94
C VAL A 762 -12.45 -2.55 13.98
N PHE A 763 -13.64 -2.51 13.39
CA PHE A 763 -14.42 -1.27 13.39
C PHE A 763 -14.71 -0.81 14.82
N GLY A 764 -15.14 -1.72 15.70
CA GLY A 764 -15.48 -1.41 17.09
C GLY A 764 -14.33 -0.78 17.86
N ILE A 765 -13.11 -1.31 17.72
CA ILE A 765 -11.93 -0.81 18.46
C ILE A 765 -11.32 0.42 17.76
N CYS A 766 -11.09 0.38 16.45
CA CYS A 766 -10.54 1.52 15.73
C CYS A 766 -11.48 2.74 15.76
N GLY A 767 -12.80 2.49 15.77
CA GLY A 767 -13.80 3.55 15.86
C GLY A 767 -13.82 4.32 17.18
N LEU A 768 -13.22 3.78 18.25
CA LEU A 768 -13.05 4.51 19.52
C LEU A 768 -11.99 5.60 19.44
N VAL A 769 -11.05 5.48 18.50
CA VAL A 769 -9.86 6.34 18.43
C VAL A 769 -9.67 6.98 17.06
N GLU A 770 -10.53 6.69 16.08
CA GLU A 770 -10.45 7.27 14.74
C GLU A 770 -11.84 7.32 14.06
N TRP A 771 -11.97 8.19 13.05
CA TRP A 771 -13.19 8.29 12.26
C TRP A 771 -13.17 7.30 11.10
N VAL A 772 -13.74 6.12 11.32
CA VAL A 772 -13.68 4.97 10.40
C VAL A 772 -15.05 4.57 9.82
N MET A 773 -16.07 5.40 9.99
CA MET A 773 -17.48 5.01 9.76
C MET A 773 -17.96 5.21 8.33
N LEU A 774 -17.35 6.08 7.55
CA LEU A 774 -17.90 6.42 6.22
C LEU A 774 -17.88 5.21 5.27
N PRO A 775 -19.00 4.96 4.53
CA PRO A 775 -19.11 3.78 3.67
C PRO A 775 -18.21 3.81 2.42
N TYR A 776 -17.53 4.88 2.19
CA TYR A 776 -16.54 5.04 1.11
C TYR A 776 -15.08 5.01 1.60
N ILE A 777 -14.85 4.62 2.86
CA ILE A 777 -13.55 4.24 3.39
C ILE A 777 -13.51 2.73 3.66
N PRO A 778 -12.34 2.07 3.62
CA PRO A 778 -12.26 0.60 3.64
C PRO A 778 -12.97 -0.07 4.81
N THR A 779 -12.74 0.42 6.03
CA THR A 779 -13.32 -0.14 7.26
C THR A 779 -14.83 0.11 7.34
N GLY A 780 -15.29 1.29 6.97
CA GLY A 780 -16.71 1.64 6.94
C GLY A 780 -17.47 0.83 5.89
N PHE A 781 -16.92 0.71 4.66
CA PHE A 781 -17.51 -0.16 3.64
C PHE A 781 -17.62 -1.61 4.14
N ALA A 782 -16.52 -2.14 4.69
CA ALA A 782 -16.47 -3.51 5.22
C ALA A 782 -17.52 -3.74 6.31
N LEU A 783 -17.71 -2.77 7.22
CA LEU A 783 -18.74 -2.82 8.26
C LEU A 783 -20.13 -2.97 7.64
N PHE A 784 -20.57 -2.01 6.83
CA PHE A 784 -21.90 -2.04 6.24
C PHE A 784 -22.12 -3.27 5.36
N PHE A 785 -21.11 -3.69 4.60
CA PHE A 785 -21.16 -4.91 3.81
C PHE A 785 -21.46 -6.15 4.67
N VAL A 786 -20.74 -6.32 5.76
CA VAL A 786 -20.94 -7.45 6.68
C VAL A 786 -22.28 -7.36 7.41
N LEU A 787 -22.70 -6.17 7.79
CA LEU A 787 -23.99 -5.95 8.47
C LEU A 787 -25.15 -6.38 7.59
N VAL A 788 -25.12 -6.02 6.31
CA VAL A 788 -26.17 -6.46 5.36
C VAL A 788 -26.15 -7.97 5.16
N LEU A 789 -24.96 -8.59 5.12
CA LEU A 789 -24.82 -10.04 5.03
C LEU A 789 -25.38 -10.78 6.26
N LEU A 790 -25.40 -10.14 7.43
CA LEU A 790 -25.95 -10.72 8.66
C LEU A 790 -27.46 -10.52 8.83
N MET A 791 -28.11 -9.68 8.01
CA MET A 791 -29.56 -9.44 8.09
C MET A 791 -30.45 -10.68 7.86
N PRO A 792 -30.16 -11.55 6.87
CA PRO A 792 -30.93 -12.76 6.68
C PRO A 792 -30.83 -13.72 7.89
N LYS A 793 -31.87 -14.52 8.15
CA LYS A 793 -31.86 -15.54 9.20
C LYS A 793 -30.63 -16.44 9.07
N ILE A 794 -29.99 -16.71 10.20
CA ILE A 794 -28.87 -17.68 10.27
C ILE A 794 -29.54 -19.05 10.39
N LYS A 795 -29.45 -19.82 9.31
CA LYS A 795 -29.90 -21.23 9.28
C LYS A 795 -28.70 -22.14 9.46
N ASP A 796 -28.94 -23.39 9.84
CA ASP A 796 -27.89 -24.38 9.96
C ASP A 796 -27.17 -24.66 8.62
N THR A 797 -25.95 -25.18 8.67
CA THR A 797 -24.95 -25.34 7.60
C THR A 797 -25.42 -25.89 6.24
N LYS A 798 -26.64 -26.39 6.12
CA LYS A 798 -27.18 -26.94 4.86
C LYS A 798 -27.70 -25.88 3.87
N ASP A 799 -27.85 -24.64 4.29
CA ASP A 799 -28.46 -23.55 3.49
C ASP A 799 -27.43 -22.53 2.98
N LEU A 800 -26.15 -22.85 3.08
CA LEU A 800 -25.01 -22.06 2.61
C LEU A 800 -24.39 -22.63 1.34
#